data_2d17a4ee6a50156729f99106ce2c742c
#
_entry.id   2d17a4ee6a50156729f99106ce2c742c
#
_cell.length_a   1.000
_cell.length_b   1.000
_cell.length_c   1.000
_cell.angle_alpha   90.00
_cell.angle_beta   90.00
_cell.angle_gamma   90.00
#
_symmetry.space_group_name_H-M   'P 1'
#
loop_
_entity.id
_entity.type
_entity.pdbx_description
1 polymer ?
#
loop_
_entity_poly.entity_id
_entity_poly.type
_entity_poly.pdbx_seq_one_letter_code
_entity_poly.pdbx_strand_id
1 'polypeptide(L)'
;MTAKSPIFVIRWHLPIWVSLNYRSYTIASAAHVQGPPKDDKDAPDSAEFVSAVQVLKNRLHPDGLVHVLDSTSDVTLALKVFKWASKQKRFQQTAETYAHMIFKLGIVGDHEEMEVLLNEMVNLQLQNIEQTFDYLIHAFCKNYRPVEALQVFKISNLAKHRLSVSTCNTLLDAFASQGGNFCSLMFVYKEMVKAGILPDVETLNHLIKGLCDIGCLDLALTQFHRMDKKQCFPNSQTFEILIKALYTSERADKAVELLNQMLDLQISPHFDFYNSIIPLLCSINRFKEGIKLLRIREDAGGNLDLHLYSCLINCLSANQQIESAVELIRKITNSGLAPLTNMYMDIVDGFCNIGKFTEAMSFLDEGRVLEIEPYNTLLKGFCDVSRYQEATVYLKKMAEGGLTNVLSWYILIKGLCEEGLVRKAFQVMGRMIISSSSSFVVDGTIYSAIITGYCKIGAYENALSIFRLSCMYDLSLDSESCSQLIEGLCVVKKIQESAEVFYHIIGKGDLLTSNALSELIQGICHNGKVQEAIKMRSLAVFNGSSSNSVTISTILLGLLDLNKEKDILTFLSQILVEGCALDVKTYCILIHGLCSKFMMREAAILFNQMVHKSFIPNSETLELLVVRLASCSQLHLVMHSLDSLIKKCGLLSPTMCNAVIYSLMKEGHKHEARNFLDTMLDKGWVPDAETHVLLVGNNNKDGRNENDDVFKALGDDKVSKILAEGLEDFDNHMALR
;
A
#
# COMPACT_ATOMS: atom_id res chain seq x y z
N MET A 1 13.27 -49.47 25.90
CA MET A 1 13.62 -48.23 26.60
C MET A 1 12.67 -47.14 26.11
N THR A 2 11.67 -46.88 26.90
CA THR A 2 10.51 -46.02 26.64
C THR A 2 10.83 -44.59 27.06
N ALA A 3 10.85 -43.66 26.13
CA ALA A 3 10.91 -42.23 26.41
C ALA A 3 9.48 -41.69 26.51
N LYS A 4 9.04 -41.38 27.73
CA LYS A 4 7.80 -40.68 28.05
C LYS A 4 7.94 -39.19 27.68
N SER A 5 7.09 -38.72 26.78
CA SER A 5 6.88 -37.29 26.55
C SER A 5 6.17 -36.66 27.77
N PRO A 6 6.58 -35.49 28.26
CA PRO A 6 5.86 -34.83 29.34
C PRO A 6 4.56 -34.21 28.82
N ILE A 7 3.45 -34.67 29.36
CA ILE A 7 2.14 -34.01 29.20
C ILE A 7 2.21 -32.68 29.97
N PHE A 8 2.35 -31.60 29.28
CA PHE A 8 2.13 -30.26 29.85
C PHE A 8 0.65 -30.11 30.18
N VAL A 9 0.30 -30.34 31.42
CA VAL A 9 -0.95 -29.88 32.02
C VAL A 9 -0.82 -28.34 32.16
N ILE A 10 -1.27 -27.59 31.16
CA ILE A 10 -1.40 -26.14 31.28
C ILE A 10 -2.52 -25.86 32.25
N ARG A 11 -2.15 -25.63 33.51
CA ARG A 11 -3.01 -25.08 34.55
C ARG A 11 -3.21 -23.60 34.18
N TRP A 12 -4.36 -23.27 33.57
CA TRP A 12 -4.75 -21.91 33.24
C TRP A 12 -5.01 -21.12 34.52
N HIS A 13 -3.99 -20.45 35.05
CA HIS A 13 -4.19 -19.30 35.92
C HIS A 13 -4.58 -18.14 35.07
N LEU A 14 -5.83 -17.70 35.16
CA LEU A 14 -6.27 -16.42 34.59
C LEU A 14 -5.42 -15.30 35.22
N PRO A 15 -4.74 -14.47 34.45
CA PRO A 15 -4.07 -13.30 35.01
C PRO A 15 -5.10 -12.35 35.60
N ILE A 16 -4.78 -11.82 36.76
CA ILE A 16 -5.59 -10.89 37.57
C ILE A 16 -5.95 -9.58 36.84
N TRP A 17 -5.40 -9.32 35.67
CA TRP A 17 -5.66 -8.11 34.92
C TRP A 17 -6.89 -8.15 33.98
N VAL A 18 -7.67 -9.22 33.98
CA VAL A 18 -9.00 -9.23 33.35
C VAL A 18 -9.99 -8.32 34.09
N SER A 19 -9.72 -7.97 35.35
CA SER A 19 -10.51 -7.02 36.12
C SER A 19 -10.03 -5.56 36.07
N LEU A 20 -8.87 -5.29 35.45
CA LEU A 20 -8.23 -3.96 35.42
C LEU A 20 -8.19 -3.30 34.04
N ASN A 21 -8.53 -3.99 32.95
CA ASN A 21 -8.45 -3.44 31.60
C ASN A 21 -9.78 -2.85 31.06
N TYR A 22 -10.73 -2.58 31.93
CA TYR A 22 -11.98 -1.87 31.54
C TYR A 22 -11.81 -0.34 31.43
N ARG A 23 -10.58 0.20 31.60
CA ARG A 23 -10.35 1.66 31.59
C ARG A 23 -9.58 2.20 30.38
N SER A 24 -9.25 1.42 29.36
CA SER A 24 -8.36 1.91 28.29
C SER A 24 -8.70 1.51 26.86
N TYR A 25 -9.99 1.46 26.48
CA TYR A 25 -10.37 1.48 25.06
C TYR A 25 -11.51 2.48 24.81
N THR A 26 -11.23 3.75 25.09
CA THR A 26 -11.96 4.88 24.55
C THR A 26 -10.95 5.92 24.07
N ILE A 27 -10.39 5.72 22.88
CA ILE A 27 -9.80 6.80 22.11
C ILE A 27 -10.00 6.46 20.63
N ALA A 28 -10.98 7.05 19.99
CA ALA A 28 -10.95 7.64 18.67
C ALA A 28 -12.36 8.05 18.24
N SER A 29 -12.84 9.15 18.75
CA SER A 29 -13.48 10.24 18.00
C SER A 29 -13.87 11.33 19.03
N ALA A 30 -12.91 12.20 19.27
CA ALA A 30 -13.14 13.37 20.09
C ALA A 30 -13.59 14.51 19.19
N ALA A 31 -14.86 14.85 19.27
CA ALA A 31 -15.28 16.23 19.08
C ALA A 31 -15.81 16.71 20.43
N HIS A 32 -15.19 17.74 20.94
CA HIS A 32 -15.57 18.60 22.06
C HIS A 32 -16.82 18.23 22.88
N VAL A 33 -16.64 17.74 24.09
CA VAL A 33 -17.63 17.94 25.15
C VAL A 33 -16.93 18.41 26.42
N GLN A 34 -17.37 19.54 26.88
CA GLN A 34 -17.01 20.18 28.15
C GLN A 34 -17.31 19.26 29.35
N GLY A 35 -16.56 19.46 30.44
CA GLY A 35 -16.55 18.65 31.63
C GLY A 35 -17.93 18.57 32.38
N PRO A 36 -18.02 17.68 33.41
CA PRO A 36 -19.27 17.32 34.01
C PRO A 36 -19.87 18.50 34.77
N PRO A 37 -21.18 18.75 34.63
CA PRO A 37 -21.87 19.69 35.52
C PRO A 37 -22.14 19.03 36.88
N LYS A 38 -21.90 19.80 37.91
CA LYS A 38 -22.20 19.55 39.30
C LYS A 38 -23.69 19.22 39.47
N ASP A 39 -23.99 18.39 40.49
CA ASP A 39 -25.34 18.15 41.02
C ASP A 39 -26.18 19.43 41.09
N ASP A 40 -27.10 19.56 40.17
CA ASP A 40 -28.21 20.49 40.29
C ASP A 40 -29.48 19.69 40.58
N LYS A 41 -29.79 19.60 41.85
CA LYS A 41 -31.16 19.38 42.35
C LYS A 41 -31.93 20.65 42.00
N ASP A 42 -33.01 20.51 41.20
CA ASP A 42 -33.92 21.56 40.78
C ASP A 42 -33.60 22.32 39.47
N ALA A 43 -33.49 21.60 38.35
CA ALA A 43 -33.76 22.18 37.05
C ALA A 43 -35.23 21.94 36.66
N PRO A 44 -35.97 22.94 36.12
CA PRO A 44 -37.36 22.76 35.71
C PRO A 44 -37.46 21.66 34.64
N ASP A 45 -38.44 20.75 34.82
CA ASP A 45 -38.73 19.68 33.88
C ASP A 45 -38.81 20.26 32.46
N SER A 46 -38.00 19.70 31.55
CA SER A 46 -38.01 20.18 30.16
C SER A 46 -39.43 20.07 29.58
N ALA A 47 -39.82 20.99 28.70
CA ALA A 47 -41.14 20.99 28.05
C ALA A 47 -41.47 19.65 27.40
N GLU A 48 -40.45 18.94 26.91
CA GLU A 48 -40.54 17.60 26.33
C GLU A 48 -40.89 16.52 27.37
N PHE A 49 -40.31 16.59 28.58
CA PHE A 49 -40.66 15.68 29.68
C PHE A 49 -42.13 15.86 30.11
N VAL A 50 -42.57 17.09 30.25
CA VAL A 50 -43.95 17.42 30.61
C VAL A 50 -44.92 16.90 29.54
N SER A 51 -44.60 17.04 28.26
CA SER A 51 -45.43 16.55 27.16
C SER A 51 -45.51 15.03 27.14
N ALA A 52 -44.38 14.33 27.30
CA ALA A 52 -44.32 12.86 27.37
C ALA A 52 -45.13 12.29 28.53
N VAL A 53 -44.98 12.92 29.70
CA VAL A 53 -45.78 12.56 30.92
C VAL A 53 -47.25 12.85 30.71
N GLN A 54 -47.62 13.90 30.00
CA GLN A 54 -49.04 14.28 29.78
C GLN A 54 -49.73 13.28 28.84
N VAL A 55 -49.01 12.74 27.84
CA VAL A 55 -49.51 11.65 27.00
C VAL A 55 -49.78 10.38 27.83
N LEU A 56 -48.89 10.07 28.79
CA LEU A 56 -49.03 8.89 29.66
C LEU A 56 -50.06 9.05 30.77
N LYS A 57 -50.31 10.27 31.30
CA LYS A 57 -51.28 10.51 32.36
C LYS A 57 -52.71 10.07 32.03
N ASN A 58 -53.07 10.10 30.74
CA ASN A 58 -54.42 9.73 30.29
C ASN A 58 -54.62 8.22 30.10
N ARG A 59 -53.54 7.45 29.85
CA ARG A 59 -53.55 5.98 29.70
C ARG A 59 -52.17 5.42 30.08
N LEU A 60 -51.87 5.32 31.36
CA LEU A 60 -50.65 4.69 31.82
C LEU A 60 -50.80 3.16 31.75
N HIS A 61 -50.44 2.57 30.61
CA HIS A 61 -50.36 1.15 30.33
C HIS A 61 -48.95 0.80 29.86
N PRO A 62 -48.43 -0.42 30.08
CA PRO A 62 -47.09 -0.82 29.64
C PRO A 62 -46.81 -0.54 28.16
N ASP A 63 -47.74 -0.87 27.25
CA ASP A 63 -47.59 -0.62 25.81
C ASP A 63 -47.49 0.88 25.48
N GLY A 64 -48.24 1.73 26.21
CA GLY A 64 -48.15 3.18 26.06
C GLY A 64 -46.78 3.73 26.49
N LEU A 65 -46.23 3.15 27.58
CA LEU A 65 -44.86 3.51 28.00
C LEU A 65 -43.82 3.09 26.99
N VAL A 66 -43.88 1.87 26.44
CA VAL A 66 -42.99 1.38 25.40
C VAL A 66 -43.02 2.31 24.19
N HIS A 67 -44.23 2.68 23.73
CA HIS A 67 -44.36 3.57 22.56
C HIS A 67 -43.73 4.97 22.82
N VAL A 68 -43.86 5.52 24.02
CA VAL A 68 -43.22 6.80 24.38
C VAL A 68 -41.70 6.63 24.49
N LEU A 69 -41.22 5.54 25.09
CA LEU A 69 -39.78 5.25 25.16
C LEU A 69 -39.16 5.13 23.76
N ASP A 70 -39.83 4.46 22.84
CA ASP A 70 -39.30 4.27 21.45
C ASP A 70 -39.32 5.58 20.66
N SER A 71 -40.35 6.41 20.84
CA SER A 71 -40.48 7.72 20.16
C SER A 71 -39.52 8.78 20.68
N THR A 72 -38.99 8.64 21.90
CA THR A 72 -38.08 9.62 22.54
C THR A 72 -36.67 9.41 22.02
N SER A 73 -36.05 10.39 21.36
CA SER A 73 -34.67 10.29 20.88
C SER A 73 -33.62 10.44 22.00
N ASP A 74 -33.89 11.28 22.99
CA ASP A 74 -32.98 11.50 24.13
C ASP A 74 -33.14 10.39 25.19
N VAL A 75 -32.03 9.67 25.44
CA VAL A 75 -31.98 8.54 26.37
C VAL A 75 -32.13 9.01 27.84
N THR A 76 -31.57 10.18 28.17
CA THR A 76 -31.67 10.75 29.51
C THR A 76 -33.13 11.13 29.85
N LEU A 77 -33.82 11.66 28.85
CA LEU A 77 -35.26 11.96 28.95
C LEU A 77 -36.10 10.67 29.06
N ALA A 78 -35.79 9.67 28.22
CA ALA A 78 -36.45 8.36 28.28
C ALA A 78 -36.29 7.70 29.67
N LEU A 79 -35.08 7.78 30.25
CA LEU A 79 -34.81 7.24 31.58
C LEU A 79 -35.57 7.99 32.68
N LYS A 80 -35.68 9.32 32.58
CA LYS A 80 -36.52 10.12 33.53
C LYS A 80 -37.99 9.73 33.44
N VAL A 81 -38.54 9.54 32.23
CA VAL A 81 -39.92 9.10 32.02
C VAL A 81 -40.13 7.68 32.56
N PHE A 82 -39.21 6.77 32.33
CA PHE A 82 -39.22 5.41 32.84
C PHE A 82 -39.22 5.40 34.39
N LYS A 83 -38.28 6.14 35.03
CA LYS A 83 -38.21 6.29 36.50
C LYS A 83 -39.42 7.03 37.10
N TRP A 84 -40.05 7.94 36.33
CA TRP A 84 -41.31 8.55 36.75
C TRP A 84 -42.48 7.54 36.73
N ALA A 85 -42.58 6.74 35.66
CA ALA A 85 -43.65 5.74 35.55
C ALA A 85 -43.59 4.69 36.69
N SER A 86 -42.35 4.24 37.06
CA SER A 86 -42.16 3.27 38.17
C SER A 86 -42.64 3.79 39.54
N LYS A 87 -42.70 5.13 39.77
CA LYS A 87 -43.16 5.75 41.00
C LYS A 87 -44.69 5.88 41.08
N GLN A 88 -45.44 5.55 40.03
CA GLN A 88 -46.92 5.70 40.01
C GLN A 88 -47.58 4.53 40.72
N LYS A 89 -48.44 4.81 41.74
CA LYS A 89 -49.07 3.80 42.62
C LYS A 89 -49.97 2.76 41.91
N ARG A 90 -50.39 3.01 40.67
CA ARG A 90 -51.31 2.13 39.91
C ARG A 90 -50.64 1.49 38.69
N PHE A 91 -49.35 1.65 38.53
CA PHE A 91 -48.60 1.12 37.39
C PHE A 91 -47.61 0.05 37.85
N GLN A 92 -47.63 -1.09 37.20
CA GLN A 92 -46.62 -2.14 37.38
C GLN A 92 -45.77 -2.22 36.12
N GLN A 93 -44.50 -2.06 36.30
CA GLN A 93 -43.52 -2.30 35.23
C GLN A 93 -43.56 -3.76 34.78
N THR A 94 -43.44 -3.98 33.50
CA THR A 94 -43.32 -5.32 32.90
C THR A 94 -41.90 -5.59 32.43
N ALA A 95 -41.56 -6.86 32.23
CA ALA A 95 -40.25 -7.22 31.71
C ALA A 95 -39.98 -6.57 30.34
N GLU A 96 -41.00 -6.35 29.54
CA GLU A 96 -40.93 -5.70 28.23
C GLU A 96 -40.56 -4.20 28.35
N THR A 97 -41.15 -3.45 29.30
CA THR A 97 -40.80 -2.05 29.52
C THR A 97 -39.34 -1.89 29.98
N TYR A 98 -38.84 -2.82 30.79
CA TYR A 98 -37.41 -2.89 31.14
C TYR A 98 -36.55 -3.20 29.91
N ALA A 99 -36.96 -4.16 29.08
CA ALA A 99 -36.21 -4.54 27.90
C ALA A 99 -35.96 -3.38 26.92
N HIS A 100 -37.03 -2.60 26.65
CA HIS A 100 -36.91 -1.43 25.76
C HIS A 100 -35.96 -0.37 26.31
N MET A 101 -36.03 -0.10 27.64
CA MET A 101 -35.13 0.88 28.26
C MET A 101 -33.70 0.39 28.33
N ILE A 102 -33.45 -0.87 28.73
CA ILE A 102 -32.15 -1.52 28.78
C ILE A 102 -31.51 -1.53 27.37
N PHE A 103 -32.29 -1.89 26.35
CA PHE A 103 -31.80 -1.89 24.97
C PHE A 103 -31.39 -0.48 24.53
N LYS A 104 -32.18 0.54 24.86
CA LYS A 104 -31.87 1.92 24.50
C LYS A 104 -30.59 2.43 25.19
N LEU A 105 -30.41 2.13 26.49
CA LEU A 105 -29.18 2.44 27.23
C LEU A 105 -27.95 1.72 26.64
N GLY A 106 -28.09 0.45 26.31
CA GLY A 106 -27.01 -0.31 25.71
C GLY A 106 -26.59 0.19 24.33
N ILE A 107 -27.51 0.66 23.48
CA ILE A 107 -27.19 1.29 22.20
C ILE A 107 -26.34 2.55 22.37
N VAL A 108 -26.63 3.36 23.39
CA VAL A 108 -25.87 4.59 23.70
C VAL A 108 -24.55 4.28 24.42
N GLY A 109 -24.45 3.10 25.04
CA GLY A 109 -23.25 2.67 25.76
C GLY A 109 -23.21 3.08 27.22
N ASP A 110 -24.36 3.39 27.82
CA ASP A 110 -24.47 3.63 29.25
C ASP A 110 -24.57 2.29 30.01
N HIS A 111 -23.43 1.69 30.26
CA HIS A 111 -23.32 0.38 30.87
C HIS A 111 -23.70 0.37 32.34
N GLU A 112 -23.50 1.49 33.06
CA GLU A 112 -23.76 1.58 34.49
C GLU A 112 -25.27 1.56 34.76
N GLU A 113 -26.05 2.42 34.12
CA GLU A 113 -27.51 2.45 34.26
C GLU A 113 -28.17 1.19 33.68
N MET A 114 -27.60 0.62 32.57
CA MET A 114 -28.07 -0.65 32.02
C MET A 114 -27.95 -1.79 33.04
N GLU A 115 -26.81 -1.90 33.74
CA GLU A 115 -26.60 -2.93 34.79
C GLU A 115 -27.52 -2.74 35.98
N VAL A 116 -27.78 -1.50 36.40
CA VAL A 116 -28.73 -1.17 37.47
C VAL A 116 -30.12 -1.65 37.09
N LEU A 117 -30.62 -1.33 35.90
CA LEU A 117 -31.95 -1.74 35.45
C LEU A 117 -32.08 -3.26 35.27
N LEU A 118 -31.04 -3.92 34.79
CA LEU A 118 -31.01 -5.39 34.68
C LEU A 118 -31.13 -6.04 36.06
N ASN A 119 -30.42 -5.55 37.08
CA ASN A 119 -30.48 -6.06 38.43
C ASN A 119 -31.84 -5.76 39.09
N GLU A 120 -32.43 -4.57 38.83
CA GLU A 120 -33.78 -4.26 39.29
C GLU A 120 -34.82 -5.22 38.68
N MET A 121 -34.75 -5.48 37.38
CA MET A 121 -35.63 -6.41 36.66
C MET A 121 -35.55 -7.83 37.25
N VAL A 122 -34.35 -8.33 37.61
CA VAL A 122 -34.15 -9.62 38.26
C VAL A 122 -34.78 -9.62 39.67
N ASN A 123 -34.53 -8.57 40.48
CA ASN A 123 -35.01 -8.50 41.85
C ASN A 123 -36.54 -8.44 41.94
N LEU A 124 -37.20 -7.89 40.93
CA LEU A 124 -38.68 -7.78 40.89
C LEU A 124 -39.37 -9.10 40.48
N GLN A 125 -38.60 -10.14 40.10
CA GLN A 125 -39.10 -11.46 39.67
C GLN A 125 -40.30 -11.34 38.69
N LEU A 126 -40.13 -10.52 37.65
CA LEU A 126 -41.18 -10.24 36.66
C LEU A 126 -41.51 -11.49 35.86
N GLN A 127 -42.80 -11.58 35.39
CA GLN A 127 -43.20 -12.66 34.50
C GLN A 127 -42.47 -12.57 33.15
N ASN A 128 -42.14 -13.74 32.54
CA ASN A 128 -41.46 -13.87 31.24
C ASN A 128 -40.05 -13.29 31.19
N ILE A 129 -39.35 -13.19 32.32
CA ILE A 129 -38.01 -12.61 32.38
C ILE A 129 -36.98 -13.38 31.51
N GLU A 130 -37.12 -14.72 31.39
CA GLU A 130 -36.24 -15.55 30.57
C GLU A 130 -36.39 -15.20 29.09
N GLN A 131 -37.61 -15.04 28.59
CA GLN A 131 -37.86 -14.62 27.21
C GLN A 131 -37.34 -13.19 26.94
N THR A 132 -37.36 -12.35 27.94
CA THR A 132 -36.85 -10.98 27.89
C THR A 132 -35.32 -10.97 27.77
N PHE A 133 -34.61 -11.82 28.48
CA PHE A 133 -33.17 -11.98 28.34
C PHE A 133 -32.78 -12.51 26.95
N ASP A 134 -33.50 -13.53 26.46
CA ASP A 134 -33.32 -14.05 25.11
C ASP A 134 -33.52 -12.95 24.05
N TYR A 135 -34.60 -12.16 24.18
CA TYR A 135 -34.86 -11.02 23.29
C TYR A 135 -33.73 -9.98 23.31
N LEU A 136 -33.29 -9.56 24.51
CA LEU A 136 -32.23 -8.56 24.65
C LEU A 136 -30.92 -9.01 24.03
N ILE A 137 -30.51 -10.27 24.28
CA ILE A 137 -29.30 -10.83 23.69
C ILE A 137 -29.39 -10.83 22.18
N HIS A 138 -30.51 -11.33 21.60
CA HIS A 138 -30.71 -11.31 20.15
C HIS A 138 -30.74 -9.89 19.57
N ALA A 139 -31.41 -8.94 20.26
CA ALA A 139 -31.46 -7.56 19.80
C ALA A 139 -30.11 -6.86 19.81
N PHE A 140 -29.30 -7.06 20.85
CA PHE A 140 -27.95 -6.52 20.90
C PHE A 140 -27.02 -7.17 19.86
N CYS A 141 -27.05 -8.48 19.68
CA CYS A 141 -26.27 -9.18 18.67
C CYS A 141 -26.61 -8.69 17.25
N LYS A 142 -27.90 -8.51 16.94
CA LYS A 142 -28.39 -7.99 15.65
C LYS A 142 -27.90 -6.55 15.37
N ASN A 143 -27.70 -5.75 16.41
CA ASN A 143 -27.21 -4.38 16.32
C ASN A 143 -25.70 -4.26 16.51
N TYR A 144 -24.95 -5.35 16.33
CA TYR A 144 -23.49 -5.39 16.45
C TYR A 144 -22.93 -4.93 17.80
N ARG A 145 -23.65 -5.23 18.89
CA ARG A 145 -23.31 -4.90 20.28
C ARG A 145 -23.11 -6.16 21.15
N PRO A 146 -22.14 -7.02 20.86
CA PRO A 146 -21.95 -8.28 21.60
C PRO A 146 -21.43 -8.10 23.03
N VAL A 147 -20.83 -6.96 23.36
CA VAL A 147 -20.34 -6.66 24.71
C VAL A 147 -21.52 -6.44 25.66
N GLU A 148 -22.52 -5.69 25.23
CA GLU A 148 -23.76 -5.44 25.94
C GLU A 148 -24.58 -6.72 26.08
N ALA A 149 -24.64 -7.52 24.98
CA ALA A 149 -25.26 -8.85 25.03
C ALA A 149 -24.59 -9.77 26.07
N LEU A 150 -23.24 -9.70 26.17
CA LEU A 150 -22.48 -10.47 27.16
C LEU A 150 -22.79 -10.01 28.62
N GLN A 151 -23.02 -8.73 28.84
CA GLN A 151 -23.46 -8.24 30.14
C GLN A 151 -24.83 -8.82 30.54
N VAL A 152 -25.80 -8.79 29.62
CA VAL A 152 -27.10 -9.40 29.81
C VAL A 152 -26.95 -10.90 30.11
N PHE A 153 -26.12 -11.62 29.33
CA PHE A 153 -25.82 -13.03 29.54
C PHE A 153 -25.24 -13.32 30.94
N LYS A 154 -24.29 -12.50 31.42
CA LYS A 154 -23.69 -12.66 32.74
C LYS A 154 -24.69 -12.50 33.84
N ILE A 155 -25.56 -11.48 33.79
CA ILE A 155 -26.56 -11.20 34.80
C ILE A 155 -27.64 -12.29 34.81
N SER A 156 -28.08 -12.75 33.62
CA SER A 156 -29.02 -13.89 33.51
C SER A 156 -28.46 -15.16 34.17
N ASN A 157 -27.17 -15.48 33.95
CA ASN A 157 -26.55 -16.63 34.59
C ASN A 157 -26.37 -16.49 36.10
N LEU A 158 -26.04 -15.28 36.60
CA LEU A 158 -25.96 -14.99 38.04
C LEU A 158 -27.32 -15.18 38.70
N ALA A 159 -28.37 -14.78 38.00
CA ALA A 159 -29.77 -14.94 38.45
C ALA A 159 -30.30 -16.38 38.29
N LYS A 160 -29.48 -17.31 37.76
CA LYS A 160 -29.82 -18.74 37.50
C LYS A 160 -31.02 -18.93 36.54
N HIS A 161 -31.25 -17.98 35.64
CA HIS A 161 -32.22 -18.15 34.56
C HIS A 161 -31.65 -19.01 33.45
N ARG A 162 -32.49 -19.91 32.90
CA ARG A 162 -32.08 -20.79 31.79
C ARG A 162 -32.32 -20.10 30.45
N LEU A 163 -31.23 -19.75 29.76
CA LEU A 163 -31.28 -19.25 28.41
C LEU A 163 -31.43 -20.39 27.40
N SER A 164 -31.94 -20.11 26.22
CA SER A 164 -32.05 -21.09 25.15
C SER A 164 -30.68 -21.38 24.51
N VAL A 165 -30.50 -22.59 23.94
CA VAL A 165 -29.27 -22.94 23.19
C VAL A 165 -29.09 -21.99 21.98
N SER A 166 -30.21 -21.65 21.33
CA SER A 166 -30.24 -20.73 20.19
C SER A 166 -29.68 -19.34 20.55
N THR A 167 -30.08 -18.80 21.73
CA THR A 167 -29.57 -17.52 22.23
C THR A 167 -28.09 -17.56 22.51
N CYS A 168 -27.61 -18.66 23.11
CA CYS A 168 -26.17 -18.85 23.31
C CYS A 168 -25.41 -18.92 21.97
N ASN A 169 -25.96 -19.64 20.96
CA ASN A 169 -25.37 -19.72 19.63
C ASN A 169 -25.33 -18.37 18.93
N THR A 170 -26.39 -17.56 19.02
CA THR A 170 -26.40 -16.19 18.47
C THR A 170 -25.31 -15.31 19.08
N LEU A 171 -25.09 -15.43 20.40
CA LEU A 171 -24.03 -14.71 21.09
C LEU A 171 -22.64 -15.20 20.68
N LEU A 172 -22.47 -16.51 20.54
CA LEU A 172 -21.21 -17.11 20.06
C LEU A 172 -20.89 -16.69 18.63
N ASP A 173 -21.90 -16.67 17.74
CA ASP A 173 -21.72 -16.20 16.36
C ASP A 173 -21.35 -14.72 16.31
N ALA A 174 -21.98 -13.88 17.12
CA ALA A 174 -21.64 -12.46 17.20
C ALA A 174 -20.18 -12.21 17.59
N PHE A 175 -19.61 -13.03 18.50
CA PHE A 175 -18.18 -12.96 18.85
C PHE A 175 -17.28 -13.60 17.78
N ALA A 176 -17.72 -14.65 17.11
CA ALA A 176 -16.95 -15.29 16.04
C ALA A 176 -16.88 -14.42 14.76
N SER A 177 -17.92 -13.59 14.51
CA SER A 177 -18.01 -12.75 13.30
C SER A 177 -17.28 -11.41 13.43
N GLN A 178 -17.06 -10.90 14.64
CA GLN A 178 -16.42 -9.57 14.87
C GLN A 178 -14.89 -9.61 15.01
N GLY A 179 -14.22 -10.65 14.55
CA GLY A 179 -12.75 -10.67 14.46
C GLY A 179 -12.02 -10.85 15.79
N GLY A 180 -12.46 -11.80 16.64
CA GLY A 180 -11.47 -12.44 17.49
C GLY A 180 -11.42 -12.13 18.94
N ASN A 181 -12.52 -11.92 19.65
CA ASN A 181 -12.44 -12.08 21.10
C ASN A 181 -12.73 -13.53 21.53
N PHE A 182 -11.79 -14.42 21.15
CA PHE A 182 -11.88 -15.84 21.52
C PHE A 182 -12.04 -16.05 23.03
N CYS A 183 -11.49 -15.15 23.87
CA CYS A 183 -11.68 -15.20 25.32
C CYS A 183 -13.14 -15.05 25.70
N SER A 184 -13.88 -14.14 25.07
CA SER A 184 -15.31 -13.96 25.31
C SER A 184 -16.13 -15.14 24.79
N LEU A 185 -15.80 -15.67 23.62
CA LEU A 185 -16.41 -16.88 23.07
C LEU A 185 -16.23 -18.07 24.03
N MET A 186 -15.01 -18.30 24.50
CA MET A 186 -14.72 -19.36 25.49
C MET A 186 -15.41 -19.13 26.85
N PHE A 187 -15.57 -17.88 27.24
CA PHE A 187 -16.32 -17.55 28.45
C PHE A 187 -17.80 -17.95 28.31
N VAL A 188 -18.45 -17.54 27.22
CA VAL A 188 -19.85 -17.90 26.95
C VAL A 188 -20.03 -19.42 26.91
N TYR A 189 -19.16 -20.13 26.20
CA TYR A 189 -19.20 -21.59 26.13
C TYR A 189 -19.04 -22.27 27.51
N LYS A 190 -18.10 -21.81 28.34
CA LYS A 190 -17.91 -22.34 29.71
C LYS A 190 -19.11 -22.09 30.61
N GLU A 191 -19.66 -20.89 30.58
CA GLU A 191 -20.83 -20.55 31.42
C GLU A 191 -22.07 -21.29 30.94
N MET A 192 -22.27 -21.47 29.62
CA MET A 192 -23.33 -22.31 29.05
C MET A 192 -23.27 -23.74 29.58
N VAL A 193 -22.10 -24.37 29.55
CA VAL A 193 -21.90 -25.73 30.07
C VAL A 193 -22.12 -25.81 31.59
N LYS A 194 -21.64 -24.82 32.35
CA LYS A 194 -21.87 -24.73 33.83
C LYS A 194 -23.35 -24.59 34.17
N ALA A 195 -24.11 -23.83 33.38
CA ALA A 195 -25.54 -23.66 33.51
C ALA A 195 -26.35 -24.95 33.16
N GLY A 196 -25.67 -26.01 32.72
CA GLY A 196 -26.26 -27.27 32.30
C GLY A 196 -27.00 -27.20 30.96
N ILE A 197 -26.66 -26.19 30.13
CA ILE A 197 -27.12 -26.09 28.74
C ILE A 197 -26.19 -26.95 27.89
N LEU A 198 -26.76 -28.00 27.25
CA LEU A 198 -25.97 -28.91 26.43
C LEU A 198 -25.62 -28.25 25.10
N PRO A 199 -24.32 -28.16 24.72
CA PRO A 199 -23.92 -27.68 23.43
C PRO A 199 -24.45 -28.56 22.31
N ASP A 200 -24.91 -27.96 21.23
CA ASP A 200 -25.28 -28.61 20.00
C ASP A 200 -24.17 -28.52 18.93
N VAL A 201 -24.46 -29.00 17.72
CA VAL A 201 -23.49 -28.99 16.59
C VAL A 201 -23.11 -27.55 16.21
N GLU A 202 -24.09 -26.63 16.25
CA GLU A 202 -23.87 -25.23 15.91
C GLU A 202 -22.96 -24.52 16.94
N THR A 203 -23.18 -24.80 18.24
CA THR A 203 -22.29 -24.33 19.32
C THR A 203 -20.84 -24.77 19.09
N LEU A 204 -20.63 -26.05 18.69
CA LEU A 204 -19.30 -26.59 18.44
C LEU A 204 -18.68 -26.03 17.17
N ASN A 205 -19.49 -25.74 16.14
CA ASN A 205 -19.04 -25.09 14.91
C ASN A 205 -18.50 -23.67 15.20
N HIS A 206 -19.19 -22.87 16.04
CA HIS A 206 -18.68 -21.56 16.44
C HIS A 206 -17.39 -21.66 17.23
N LEU A 207 -17.24 -22.66 18.10
CA LEU A 207 -16.01 -22.91 18.85
C LEU A 207 -14.86 -23.30 17.90
N ILE A 208 -15.11 -24.22 16.96
CA ILE A 208 -14.12 -24.67 15.97
C ILE A 208 -13.73 -23.51 15.06
N LYS A 209 -14.69 -22.69 14.59
CA LYS A 209 -14.42 -21.48 13.81
C LYS A 209 -13.52 -20.51 14.55
N GLY A 210 -13.85 -20.20 15.81
CA GLY A 210 -13.03 -19.30 16.64
C GLY A 210 -11.60 -19.83 16.89
N LEU A 211 -11.42 -21.16 17.01
CA LEU A 211 -10.09 -21.79 17.11
C LEU A 211 -9.31 -21.68 15.78
N CYS A 212 -10.00 -21.80 14.65
CA CYS A 212 -9.39 -21.64 13.33
C CYS A 212 -8.95 -20.19 13.09
N ASP A 213 -9.78 -19.22 13.47
CA ASP A 213 -9.50 -17.78 13.28
C ASP A 213 -8.27 -17.31 14.07
N ILE A 214 -8.00 -17.91 15.24
CA ILE A 214 -6.76 -17.64 16.01
C ILE A 214 -5.57 -18.51 15.61
N GLY A 215 -5.71 -19.33 14.55
CA GLY A 215 -4.62 -20.21 14.06
C GLY A 215 -4.38 -21.48 14.87
N CYS A 216 -5.23 -21.79 15.86
CA CYS A 216 -5.08 -23.00 16.71
C CYS A 216 -5.72 -24.25 16.08
N LEU A 217 -5.30 -24.60 14.85
CA LEU A 217 -5.89 -25.68 14.06
C LEU A 217 -5.83 -27.07 14.72
N ASP A 218 -4.75 -27.40 15.41
CA ASP A 218 -4.61 -28.70 16.07
C ASP A 218 -5.62 -28.87 17.21
N LEU A 219 -5.97 -27.75 17.90
CA LEU A 219 -7.04 -27.75 18.90
C LEU A 219 -8.42 -27.86 18.23
N ALA A 220 -8.62 -27.17 17.09
CA ALA A 220 -9.86 -27.28 16.32
C ALA A 220 -10.11 -28.73 15.84
N LEU A 221 -9.10 -29.39 15.28
CA LEU A 221 -9.14 -30.81 14.91
C LEU A 221 -9.40 -31.72 16.12
N THR A 222 -8.80 -31.43 17.27
CA THR A 222 -9.06 -32.18 18.50
C THR A 222 -10.51 -32.03 18.94
N GLN A 223 -11.12 -30.85 18.82
CA GLN A 223 -12.56 -30.66 19.11
C GLN A 223 -13.42 -31.40 18.12
N PHE A 224 -13.11 -31.37 16.82
CA PHE A 224 -13.78 -32.13 15.78
C PHE A 224 -13.82 -33.66 16.13
N HIS A 225 -12.67 -34.25 16.45
CA HIS A 225 -12.62 -35.67 16.83
C HIS A 225 -13.32 -36.00 18.18
N ARG A 226 -13.63 -34.97 18.98
CA ARG A 226 -14.39 -35.13 20.21
C ARG A 226 -15.90 -34.91 20.03
N MET A 227 -16.36 -34.49 18.86
CA MET A 227 -17.79 -34.25 18.60
C MET A 227 -18.61 -35.53 18.80
N ASP A 228 -18.13 -36.69 18.32
CA ASP A 228 -18.80 -37.96 18.49
C ASP A 228 -18.98 -38.34 19.98
N LYS A 229 -17.95 -38.08 20.80
CA LYS A 229 -18.01 -38.33 22.26
C LYS A 229 -19.05 -37.47 22.97
N LYS A 230 -19.37 -36.29 22.37
CA LYS A 230 -20.41 -35.38 22.86
C LYS A 230 -21.77 -35.61 22.27
N GLN A 231 -21.95 -36.69 21.50
CA GLN A 231 -23.17 -37.02 20.77
C GLN A 231 -23.64 -35.93 19.78
N CYS A 232 -22.68 -35.14 19.29
CA CYS A 232 -22.89 -34.12 18.27
C CYS A 232 -22.14 -34.55 17.01
N PHE A 233 -22.89 -35.01 16.01
CA PHE A 233 -22.26 -35.49 14.76
C PHE A 233 -21.90 -34.31 13.85
N PRO A 234 -20.67 -34.28 13.29
CA PRO A 234 -20.25 -33.23 12.36
C PRO A 234 -21.21 -33.13 11.17
N ASN A 235 -21.58 -31.90 10.81
CA ASN A 235 -22.39 -31.62 9.63
C ASN A 235 -21.54 -30.98 8.51
N SER A 236 -22.14 -30.71 7.35
CA SER A 236 -21.49 -30.06 6.21
C SER A 236 -20.73 -28.77 6.58
N GLN A 237 -21.31 -27.95 7.45
CA GLN A 237 -20.69 -26.70 7.91
C GLN A 237 -19.44 -26.95 8.76
N THR A 238 -19.41 -27.98 9.60
CA THR A 238 -18.24 -28.39 10.39
C THR A 238 -17.06 -28.69 9.49
N PHE A 239 -17.29 -29.50 8.45
CA PHE A 239 -16.26 -29.84 7.46
C PHE A 239 -15.80 -28.60 6.68
N GLU A 240 -16.73 -27.76 6.25
CA GLU A 240 -16.43 -26.52 5.51
C GLU A 240 -15.48 -25.60 6.28
N ILE A 241 -15.77 -25.34 7.56
CA ILE A 241 -14.94 -24.49 8.42
C ILE A 241 -13.51 -25.02 8.49
N LEU A 242 -13.37 -26.33 8.79
CA LEU A 242 -12.06 -26.98 8.95
C LEU A 242 -11.29 -27.05 7.64
N ILE A 243 -11.95 -27.45 6.54
CA ILE A 243 -11.32 -27.57 5.23
C ILE A 243 -10.82 -26.20 4.77
N LYS A 244 -11.64 -25.14 4.88
CA LYS A 244 -11.21 -23.75 4.57
C LYS A 244 -10.00 -23.34 5.40
N ALA A 245 -10.04 -23.53 6.71
CA ALA A 245 -8.96 -23.16 7.60
C ALA A 245 -7.66 -23.95 7.35
N LEU A 246 -7.73 -25.22 7.00
CA LEU A 246 -6.58 -26.03 6.65
C LEU A 246 -5.96 -25.59 5.31
N TYR A 247 -6.77 -25.19 4.33
CA TYR A 247 -6.28 -24.68 3.06
C TYR A 247 -5.58 -23.33 3.23
N THR A 248 -6.16 -22.40 4.00
CA THR A 248 -5.53 -21.09 4.28
C THR A 248 -4.22 -21.20 5.05
N SER A 249 -3.99 -22.32 5.77
CA SER A 249 -2.79 -22.58 6.55
C SER A 249 -1.80 -23.53 5.86
N GLU A 250 -1.90 -23.70 4.55
CA GLU A 250 -1.02 -24.52 3.70
C GLU A 250 -0.96 -26.02 4.09
N ARG A 251 -1.94 -26.52 4.87
CA ARG A 251 -2.07 -27.94 5.23
C ARG A 251 -3.02 -28.68 4.30
N ALA A 252 -2.79 -28.57 2.99
CA ALA A 252 -3.66 -29.08 1.95
C ALA A 252 -3.95 -30.60 2.05
N ASP A 253 -2.97 -31.40 2.42
CA ASP A 253 -3.14 -32.86 2.51
C ASP A 253 -4.17 -33.25 3.59
N LYS A 254 -4.15 -32.62 4.76
CA LYS A 254 -5.14 -32.84 5.81
C LYS A 254 -6.55 -32.37 5.38
N ALA A 255 -6.61 -31.24 4.62
CA ALA A 255 -7.88 -30.76 4.10
C ALA A 255 -8.52 -31.76 3.12
N VAL A 256 -7.71 -32.37 2.24
CA VAL A 256 -8.16 -33.43 1.31
C VAL A 256 -8.58 -34.67 2.08
N GLU A 257 -7.86 -35.05 3.14
CA GLU A 257 -8.24 -36.17 4.01
C GLU A 257 -9.62 -35.96 4.65
N LEU A 258 -9.88 -34.79 5.20
CA LEU A 258 -11.17 -34.41 5.78
C LEU A 258 -12.28 -34.39 4.69
N LEU A 259 -11.96 -33.89 3.49
CA LEU A 259 -12.90 -33.90 2.37
C LEU A 259 -13.31 -35.33 1.99
N ASN A 260 -12.35 -36.26 1.88
CA ASN A 260 -12.65 -37.65 1.62
C ASN A 260 -13.45 -38.27 2.77
N GLN A 261 -13.12 -37.98 4.03
CA GLN A 261 -13.90 -38.47 5.18
C GLN A 261 -15.33 -37.94 5.15
N MET A 262 -15.58 -36.69 4.76
CA MET A 262 -16.92 -36.12 4.58
C MET A 262 -17.73 -36.93 3.51
N LEU A 263 -17.07 -37.22 2.40
CA LEU A 263 -17.69 -37.97 1.30
C LEU A 263 -17.99 -39.45 1.68
N ASP A 264 -17.06 -40.07 2.43
CA ASP A 264 -17.22 -41.46 2.91
C ASP A 264 -18.40 -41.58 3.91
N LEU A 265 -18.60 -40.53 4.72
CA LEU A 265 -19.75 -40.43 5.63
C LEU A 265 -21.07 -40.12 4.93
N GLN A 266 -21.09 -39.97 3.60
CA GLN A 266 -22.25 -39.60 2.79
C GLN A 266 -22.94 -38.31 3.26
N ILE A 267 -22.18 -37.38 3.88
CA ILE A 267 -22.70 -36.07 4.24
C ILE A 267 -22.80 -35.24 2.96
N SER A 268 -24.03 -34.94 2.53
CA SER A 268 -24.27 -34.11 1.34
C SER A 268 -23.89 -32.67 1.65
N PRO A 269 -22.92 -32.07 0.92
CA PRO A 269 -22.55 -30.68 1.09
C PRO A 269 -23.69 -29.74 0.70
N HIS A 270 -23.80 -28.61 1.39
CA HIS A 270 -24.68 -27.51 0.98
C HIS A 270 -24.14 -26.83 -0.30
N PHE A 271 -25.01 -26.18 -1.09
CA PHE A 271 -24.57 -25.55 -2.34
C PHE A 271 -23.41 -24.53 -2.14
N ASP A 272 -23.44 -23.81 -1.05
CA ASP A 272 -22.41 -22.84 -0.72
C ASP A 272 -21.02 -23.46 -0.45
N PHE A 273 -21.01 -24.72 -0.03
CA PHE A 273 -19.77 -25.49 0.15
C PHE A 273 -18.99 -25.62 -1.16
N TYR A 274 -19.67 -26.01 -2.24
CA TYR A 274 -19.00 -26.15 -3.54
C TYR A 274 -18.44 -24.81 -4.05
N ASN A 275 -19.21 -23.73 -3.89
CA ASN A 275 -18.84 -22.40 -4.31
C ASN A 275 -17.62 -21.87 -3.54
N SER A 276 -17.41 -22.33 -2.32
CA SER A 276 -16.26 -21.90 -1.50
C SER A 276 -15.05 -22.81 -1.65
N ILE A 277 -15.23 -24.11 -1.79
CA ILE A 277 -14.13 -25.09 -1.77
C ILE A 277 -13.50 -25.32 -3.15
N ILE A 278 -14.29 -25.35 -4.23
CA ILE A 278 -13.74 -25.60 -5.58
C ILE A 278 -12.74 -24.50 -5.99
N PRO A 279 -13.01 -23.20 -5.82
CA PRO A 279 -12.00 -22.18 -6.10
C PRO A 279 -10.73 -22.29 -5.24
N LEU A 280 -10.87 -22.71 -3.97
CA LEU A 280 -9.72 -22.96 -3.10
C LEU A 280 -8.88 -24.16 -3.60
N LEU A 281 -9.50 -25.25 -4.01
CA LEU A 281 -8.81 -26.39 -4.62
C LEU A 281 -8.09 -26.00 -5.90
N CYS A 282 -8.69 -25.14 -6.72
CA CYS A 282 -8.07 -24.58 -7.91
C CYS A 282 -6.83 -23.74 -7.57
N SER A 283 -6.90 -22.88 -6.56
CA SER A 283 -5.76 -22.03 -6.16
C SER A 283 -4.53 -22.82 -5.69
N ILE A 284 -4.74 -24.08 -5.24
CA ILE A 284 -3.66 -24.97 -4.75
C ILE A 284 -3.32 -26.05 -5.80
N ASN A 285 -3.82 -25.93 -7.01
CA ASN A 285 -3.62 -26.89 -8.11
C ASN A 285 -4.14 -28.33 -7.84
N ARG A 286 -5.12 -28.47 -6.93
CA ARG A 286 -5.79 -29.75 -6.63
C ARG A 286 -7.06 -29.94 -7.49
N PHE A 287 -6.92 -29.83 -8.81
CA PHE A 287 -8.04 -29.85 -9.77
C PHE A 287 -8.76 -31.22 -9.85
N LYS A 288 -8.07 -32.34 -9.55
CA LYS A 288 -8.69 -33.67 -9.57
C LYS A 288 -9.80 -33.80 -8.53
N GLU A 289 -9.55 -33.29 -7.33
CA GLU A 289 -10.52 -33.24 -6.25
C GLU A 289 -11.65 -32.23 -6.58
N GLY A 290 -11.31 -31.11 -7.22
CA GLY A 290 -12.29 -30.13 -7.71
C GLY A 290 -13.26 -30.75 -8.74
N ILE A 291 -12.75 -31.50 -9.71
CA ILE A 291 -13.58 -32.24 -10.71
C ILE A 291 -14.45 -33.29 -10.03
N LYS A 292 -13.90 -34.03 -9.04
CA LYS A 292 -14.66 -35.02 -8.28
C LYS A 292 -15.84 -34.39 -7.55
N LEU A 293 -15.61 -33.26 -6.89
CA LEU A 293 -16.67 -32.49 -6.21
C LEU A 293 -17.72 -31.97 -7.18
N LEU A 294 -17.29 -31.47 -8.34
CA LEU A 294 -18.23 -30.99 -9.36
C LEU A 294 -19.16 -32.11 -9.83
N ARG A 295 -18.64 -33.32 -10.07
CA ARG A 295 -19.44 -34.50 -10.45
C ARG A 295 -20.44 -34.89 -9.37
N ILE A 296 -20.03 -34.90 -8.10
CA ILE A 296 -20.90 -35.18 -6.96
C ILE A 296 -22.06 -34.17 -6.87
N ARG A 297 -21.77 -32.89 -7.12
CA ARG A 297 -22.81 -31.84 -7.14
C ARG A 297 -23.83 -32.07 -8.25
N GLU A 298 -23.38 -32.48 -9.42
CA GLU A 298 -24.24 -32.79 -10.55
C GLU A 298 -25.11 -34.01 -10.30
N ASP A 299 -24.54 -35.12 -9.77
CA ASP A 299 -25.24 -36.33 -9.41
C ASP A 299 -26.31 -36.08 -8.34
N ALA A 300 -26.10 -35.08 -7.48
CA ALA A 300 -27.07 -34.62 -6.50
C ALA A 300 -28.20 -33.74 -7.10
N GLY A 301 -28.25 -33.56 -8.43
CA GLY A 301 -29.28 -32.78 -9.12
C GLY A 301 -29.04 -31.26 -9.07
N GLY A 302 -27.81 -30.80 -8.76
CA GLY A 302 -27.43 -29.41 -8.81
C GLY A 302 -27.42 -28.86 -10.24
N ASN A 303 -27.95 -27.66 -10.46
CA ASN A 303 -27.83 -26.96 -11.73
C ASN A 303 -26.36 -26.69 -12.09
N LEU A 304 -26.04 -26.76 -13.40
CA LEU A 304 -24.72 -26.38 -13.91
C LEU A 304 -24.40 -24.94 -13.55
N ASP A 305 -23.34 -24.75 -12.76
CA ASP A 305 -22.86 -23.44 -12.35
C ASP A 305 -21.65 -23.05 -13.19
N LEU A 306 -21.87 -22.19 -14.17
CA LEU A 306 -20.83 -21.73 -15.10
C LEU A 306 -19.61 -21.12 -14.41
N HIS A 307 -19.80 -20.52 -13.24
CA HIS A 307 -18.69 -19.93 -12.50
C HIS A 307 -17.71 -20.99 -11.99
N LEU A 308 -18.21 -22.09 -11.43
CA LEU A 308 -17.37 -23.21 -10.96
C LEU A 308 -16.63 -23.89 -12.10
N TYR A 309 -17.32 -24.07 -13.24
CA TYR A 309 -16.68 -24.57 -14.45
C TYR A 309 -15.58 -23.64 -14.94
N SER A 310 -15.82 -22.32 -14.94
CA SER A 310 -14.80 -21.34 -15.33
C SER A 310 -13.56 -21.41 -14.43
N CYS A 311 -13.74 -21.50 -13.11
CA CYS A 311 -12.63 -21.67 -12.18
C CYS A 311 -11.81 -22.95 -12.46
N LEU A 312 -12.50 -24.08 -12.72
CA LEU A 312 -11.81 -25.32 -12.99
C LEU A 312 -11.12 -25.34 -14.37
N ILE A 313 -11.74 -24.77 -15.40
CA ILE A 313 -11.17 -24.67 -16.75
C ILE A 313 -9.90 -23.79 -16.69
N ASN A 314 -9.95 -22.64 -16.01
CA ASN A 314 -8.78 -21.77 -15.82
C ASN A 314 -7.65 -22.52 -15.11
N CYS A 315 -7.96 -23.23 -14.01
CA CYS A 315 -6.97 -24.01 -13.27
C CYS A 315 -6.36 -25.14 -14.11
N LEU A 316 -7.18 -25.88 -14.85
CA LEU A 316 -6.72 -26.97 -15.72
C LEU A 316 -5.85 -26.46 -16.86
N SER A 317 -6.22 -25.35 -17.49
CA SER A 317 -5.47 -24.72 -18.58
C SER A 317 -4.12 -24.20 -18.08
N ALA A 318 -4.08 -23.55 -16.91
CA ALA A 318 -2.85 -23.11 -16.29
C ALA A 318 -1.90 -24.26 -15.92
N ASN A 319 -2.44 -25.43 -15.56
CA ASN A 319 -1.68 -26.64 -15.23
C ASN A 319 -1.46 -27.59 -16.41
N GLN A 320 -1.62 -27.13 -17.63
CA GLN A 320 -1.38 -27.88 -18.87
C GLN A 320 -2.27 -29.12 -19.06
N GLN A 321 -3.39 -29.20 -18.33
CA GLN A 321 -4.37 -30.30 -18.45
C GLN A 321 -5.49 -29.93 -19.43
N ILE A 322 -5.12 -29.53 -20.66
CA ILE A 322 -6.05 -28.90 -21.60
C ILE A 322 -7.12 -29.86 -22.08
N GLU A 323 -6.78 -31.14 -22.25
CA GLU A 323 -7.74 -32.15 -22.67
C GLU A 323 -8.91 -32.24 -21.71
N SER A 324 -8.65 -32.23 -20.40
CA SER A 324 -9.70 -32.23 -19.38
C SER A 324 -10.51 -30.93 -19.38
N ALA A 325 -9.89 -29.77 -19.67
CA ALA A 325 -10.59 -28.49 -19.79
C ALA A 325 -11.53 -28.49 -21.01
N VAL A 326 -11.08 -29.03 -22.16
CA VAL A 326 -11.90 -29.18 -23.37
C VAL A 326 -13.08 -30.12 -23.13
N GLU A 327 -12.87 -31.20 -22.36
CA GLU A 327 -13.98 -32.15 -22.00
C GLU A 327 -15.04 -31.40 -21.17
N LEU A 328 -14.65 -30.53 -20.25
CA LEU A 328 -15.61 -29.73 -19.47
C LEU A 328 -16.42 -28.77 -20.36
N ILE A 329 -15.81 -28.10 -21.34
CA ILE A 329 -16.55 -27.24 -22.29
C ILE A 329 -17.50 -28.05 -23.12
N ARG A 330 -17.10 -29.24 -23.66
CA ARG A 330 -17.99 -30.13 -24.41
C ARG A 330 -19.17 -30.54 -23.56
N LYS A 331 -18.99 -30.78 -22.28
CA LYS A 331 -20.05 -31.11 -21.35
C LYS A 331 -21.06 -29.95 -21.19
N ILE A 332 -20.59 -28.72 -21.05
CA ILE A 332 -21.42 -27.52 -20.96
C ILE A 332 -22.26 -27.37 -22.25
N THR A 333 -21.61 -27.47 -23.42
CA THR A 333 -22.30 -27.34 -24.71
C THR A 333 -23.33 -28.44 -24.94
N ASN A 334 -23.03 -29.69 -24.56
CA ASN A 334 -23.95 -30.83 -24.66
C ASN A 334 -25.16 -30.67 -23.73
N SER A 335 -25.05 -29.94 -22.64
CA SER A 335 -26.18 -29.62 -21.75
C SER A 335 -27.06 -28.46 -22.26
N GLY A 336 -26.75 -27.89 -23.43
CA GLY A 336 -27.51 -26.81 -24.04
C GLY A 336 -27.21 -25.42 -23.49
N LEU A 337 -26.19 -25.28 -22.62
CA LEU A 337 -25.72 -24.00 -22.10
C LEU A 337 -24.60 -23.43 -22.99
N ALA A 338 -24.57 -22.11 -23.16
CA ALA A 338 -23.47 -21.41 -23.83
C ALA A 338 -22.31 -21.24 -22.87
N PRO A 339 -21.10 -21.74 -23.19
CA PRO A 339 -19.90 -21.46 -22.39
C PRO A 339 -19.58 -19.94 -22.39
N LEU A 340 -18.95 -19.46 -21.31
CA LEU A 340 -18.53 -18.11 -21.23
C LEU A 340 -17.27 -17.83 -22.08
N THR A 341 -17.12 -16.63 -22.64
CA THR A 341 -16.00 -16.25 -23.50
C THR A 341 -14.64 -16.48 -22.81
N ASN A 342 -14.54 -16.19 -21.52
CA ASN A 342 -13.32 -16.40 -20.75
C ASN A 342 -12.88 -17.86 -20.69
N MET A 343 -13.82 -18.84 -20.71
CA MET A 343 -13.48 -20.25 -20.73
C MET A 343 -12.75 -20.65 -22.04
N TYR A 344 -13.20 -20.09 -23.17
CA TYR A 344 -12.51 -20.30 -24.45
C TYR A 344 -11.13 -19.63 -24.43
N MET A 345 -11.02 -18.42 -23.88
CA MET A 345 -9.74 -17.70 -23.75
C MET A 345 -8.76 -18.48 -22.90
N ASP A 346 -9.18 -18.99 -21.74
CA ASP A 346 -8.33 -19.78 -20.83
C ASP A 346 -7.78 -21.04 -21.49
N ILE A 347 -8.61 -21.76 -22.30
CA ILE A 347 -8.17 -22.96 -23.02
C ILE A 347 -7.20 -22.59 -24.15
N VAL A 348 -7.51 -21.54 -24.90
CA VAL A 348 -6.63 -21.05 -25.99
C VAL A 348 -5.28 -20.63 -25.43
N ASP A 349 -5.27 -19.90 -24.32
CA ASP A 349 -4.02 -19.50 -23.62
C ASP A 349 -3.24 -20.75 -23.18
N GLY A 350 -3.92 -21.75 -22.62
CA GLY A 350 -3.32 -23.03 -22.27
C GLY A 350 -2.69 -23.76 -23.47
N PHE A 351 -3.35 -23.79 -24.61
CA PHE A 351 -2.78 -24.36 -25.85
C PHE A 351 -1.55 -23.58 -26.32
N CYS A 352 -1.60 -22.23 -26.24
CA CYS A 352 -0.48 -21.37 -26.58
C CYS A 352 0.73 -21.64 -25.71
N ASN A 353 0.52 -21.79 -24.38
CA ASN A 353 1.57 -22.08 -23.42
C ASN A 353 2.27 -23.43 -23.65
N ILE A 354 1.59 -24.42 -24.24
CA ILE A 354 2.17 -25.71 -24.63
C ILE A 354 2.77 -25.64 -26.06
N GLY A 355 2.45 -24.62 -26.83
CA GLY A 355 2.88 -24.48 -28.21
C GLY A 355 2.02 -25.22 -29.24
N LYS A 356 0.81 -25.71 -28.87
CA LYS A 356 -0.15 -26.46 -29.71
C LYS A 356 -1.11 -25.54 -30.46
N PHE A 357 -0.59 -24.65 -31.30
CA PHE A 357 -1.39 -23.62 -31.99
C PHE A 357 -2.40 -24.19 -33.01
N THR A 358 -2.05 -25.26 -33.68
CA THR A 358 -2.94 -25.92 -34.64
C THR A 358 -4.17 -26.53 -33.97
N GLU A 359 -3.98 -27.12 -32.80
CA GLU A 359 -5.08 -27.68 -31.99
C GLU A 359 -5.99 -26.56 -31.45
N ALA A 360 -5.38 -25.40 -31.04
CA ALA A 360 -6.14 -24.21 -30.62
C ALA A 360 -7.04 -23.67 -31.75
N MET A 361 -6.51 -23.61 -33.00
CA MET A 361 -7.30 -23.20 -34.16
C MET A 361 -8.46 -24.16 -34.42
N SER A 362 -8.19 -25.47 -34.41
CA SER A 362 -9.22 -26.48 -34.60
C SER A 362 -10.30 -26.41 -33.52
N PHE A 363 -9.90 -26.15 -32.28
CA PHE A 363 -10.83 -26.02 -31.15
C PHE A 363 -11.78 -24.81 -31.31
N LEU A 364 -11.29 -23.67 -31.78
CA LEU A 364 -12.11 -22.49 -32.05
C LEU A 364 -13.04 -22.70 -33.25
N ASP A 365 -12.54 -23.32 -34.32
CA ASP A 365 -13.30 -23.62 -35.52
C ASP A 365 -14.44 -24.65 -35.20
N GLU A 366 -14.15 -25.72 -34.44
CA GLU A 366 -15.15 -26.74 -33.99
C GLU A 366 -16.20 -26.11 -33.05
N GLY A 367 -15.78 -25.25 -32.14
CA GLY A 367 -16.65 -24.57 -31.17
C GLY A 367 -17.58 -23.53 -31.80
N ARG A 368 -17.40 -23.19 -33.08
CA ARG A 368 -18.12 -22.13 -33.79
C ARG A 368 -18.23 -20.85 -32.95
N VAL A 369 -17.13 -20.48 -32.32
CA VAL A 369 -17.08 -19.30 -31.45
C VAL A 369 -17.28 -18.06 -32.30
N LEU A 370 -18.27 -17.23 -31.96
CA LEU A 370 -18.58 -16.00 -32.70
C LEU A 370 -17.91 -14.76 -32.09
N GLU A 371 -17.37 -14.90 -30.90
CA GLU A 371 -16.73 -13.83 -30.16
C GLU A 371 -15.27 -13.69 -30.59
N ILE A 372 -14.78 -12.44 -30.67
CA ILE A 372 -13.47 -12.11 -31.24
C ILE A 372 -12.33 -12.31 -30.22
N GLU A 373 -12.63 -12.21 -28.94
CA GLU A 373 -11.63 -12.24 -27.86
C GLU A 373 -10.79 -13.51 -27.83
N PRO A 374 -11.35 -14.74 -27.95
CA PRO A 374 -10.55 -15.97 -27.99
C PRO A 374 -9.60 -16.03 -29.19
N TYR A 375 -10.02 -15.47 -30.35
CA TYR A 375 -9.17 -15.38 -31.53
C TYR A 375 -8.01 -14.38 -31.32
N ASN A 376 -8.28 -13.29 -30.62
CA ASN A 376 -7.24 -12.31 -30.23
C ASN A 376 -6.25 -12.91 -29.23
N THR A 377 -6.70 -13.77 -28.32
CA THR A 377 -5.84 -14.51 -27.40
C THR A 377 -4.87 -15.43 -28.16
N LEU A 378 -5.37 -16.16 -29.14
CA LEU A 378 -4.53 -17.00 -29.99
C LEU A 378 -3.54 -16.17 -30.84
N LEU A 379 -3.99 -15.04 -31.40
CA LEU A 379 -3.14 -14.13 -32.16
C LEU A 379 -2.02 -13.56 -31.28
N LYS A 380 -2.33 -13.22 -30.04
CA LYS A 380 -1.35 -12.77 -29.04
C LYS A 380 -0.34 -13.89 -28.74
N GLY A 381 -0.82 -15.14 -28.53
CA GLY A 381 0.06 -16.29 -28.31
C GLY A 381 1.03 -16.56 -29.45
N PHE A 382 0.64 -16.35 -30.70
CA PHE A 382 1.57 -16.40 -31.85
C PHE A 382 2.63 -15.31 -31.76
N CYS A 383 2.25 -14.10 -31.34
CA CYS A 383 3.19 -12.98 -31.19
C CYS A 383 4.18 -13.23 -30.04
N ASP A 384 3.70 -13.73 -28.90
CA ASP A 384 4.52 -14.01 -27.71
C ASP A 384 5.63 -15.06 -27.98
N VAL A 385 5.37 -15.99 -28.92
CA VAL A 385 6.35 -17.00 -29.37
C VAL A 385 7.11 -16.55 -30.63
N SER A 386 6.98 -15.29 -31.04
CA SER A 386 7.66 -14.71 -32.24
C SER A 386 7.30 -15.38 -33.57
N ARG A 387 6.15 -16.09 -33.67
CA ARG A 387 5.68 -16.76 -34.91
C ARG A 387 4.88 -15.80 -35.81
N TYR A 388 5.46 -14.65 -36.17
CA TYR A 388 4.76 -13.55 -36.86
C TYR A 388 4.27 -13.87 -38.25
N GLN A 389 4.88 -14.83 -38.96
CA GLN A 389 4.43 -15.24 -40.29
C GLN A 389 3.06 -15.95 -40.17
N GLU A 390 2.93 -16.87 -39.22
CA GLU A 390 1.68 -17.58 -38.96
C GLU A 390 0.62 -16.63 -38.37
N ALA A 391 1.02 -15.73 -37.44
CA ALA A 391 0.15 -14.68 -36.94
C ALA A 391 -0.45 -13.81 -38.05
N THR A 392 0.36 -13.46 -39.08
CA THR A 392 -0.10 -12.66 -40.22
C THR A 392 -1.09 -13.44 -41.10
N VAL A 393 -0.83 -14.74 -41.34
CA VAL A 393 -1.76 -15.62 -42.08
C VAL A 393 -3.05 -15.81 -41.31
N TYR A 394 -2.93 -16.00 -40.00
CA TYR A 394 -4.08 -16.19 -39.12
C TYR A 394 -4.97 -14.95 -39.06
N LEU A 395 -4.36 -13.77 -38.87
CA LEU A 395 -5.11 -12.50 -38.90
C LEU A 395 -5.84 -12.30 -40.24
N LYS A 396 -5.23 -12.71 -41.36
CA LYS A 396 -5.88 -12.64 -42.66
C LYS A 396 -7.10 -13.56 -42.71
N LYS A 397 -7.00 -14.81 -42.21
CA LYS A 397 -8.15 -15.74 -42.08
C LYS A 397 -9.26 -15.15 -41.21
N MET A 398 -8.89 -14.54 -40.06
CA MET A 398 -9.86 -13.85 -39.20
C MET A 398 -10.57 -12.70 -39.94
N ALA A 399 -9.84 -11.91 -40.73
CA ALA A 399 -10.40 -10.78 -41.49
C ALA A 399 -11.35 -11.25 -42.60
N GLU A 400 -11.02 -12.33 -43.31
CA GLU A 400 -11.88 -12.96 -44.30
C GLU A 400 -13.17 -13.53 -43.66
N GLY A 401 -13.10 -14.00 -42.42
CA GLY A 401 -14.25 -14.45 -41.63
C GLY A 401 -15.06 -13.37 -40.95
N GLY A 402 -14.65 -12.10 -41.04
CA GLY A 402 -15.28 -10.97 -40.32
C GLY A 402 -15.06 -10.98 -38.80
N LEU A 403 -14.08 -11.73 -38.30
CA LEU A 403 -13.76 -11.93 -36.88
C LEU A 403 -12.58 -11.05 -36.46
N THR A 404 -12.53 -9.79 -36.91
CA THR A 404 -11.47 -8.85 -36.55
C THR A 404 -12.04 -7.54 -36.01
N ASN A 405 -11.32 -6.98 -35.05
CA ASN A 405 -11.55 -5.62 -34.54
C ASN A 405 -10.21 -4.84 -34.53
N VAL A 406 -10.25 -3.59 -34.11
CA VAL A 406 -9.04 -2.73 -34.01
C VAL A 406 -7.97 -3.40 -33.13
N LEU A 407 -8.39 -4.06 -32.06
CA LEU A 407 -7.48 -4.76 -31.14
C LEU A 407 -6.73 -5.92 -31.82
N SER A 408 -7.39 -6.67 -32.71
CA SER A 408 -6.74 -7.75 -33.49
C SER A 408 -5.56 -7.24 -34.29
N TRP A 409 -5.73 -6.12 -35.00
CA TRP A 409 -4.66 -5.49 -35.76
C TRP A 409 -3.56 -4.91 -34.87
N TYR A 410 -3.97 -4.27 -33.77
CA TYR A 410 -3.04 -3.70 -32.79
C TYR A 410 -2.12 -4.76 -32.17
N ILE A 411 -2.63 -5.93 -31.80
CA ILE A 411 -1.85 -7.03 -31.23
C ILE A 411 -0.71 -7.44 -32.17
N LEU A 412 -0.99 -7.67 -33.44
CA LEU A 412 0.02 -8.05 -34.42
C LEU A 412 1.01 -6.90 -34.68
N ILE A 413 0.52 -5.68 -34.87
CA ILE A 413 1.37 -4.50 -35.12
C ILE A 413 2.31 -4.28 -33.96
N LYS A 414 1.80 -4.33 -32.72
CA LYS A 414 2.58 -4.16 -31.50
C LYS A 414 3.66 -5.25 -31.39
N GLY A 415 3.30 -6.53 -31.58
CA GLY A 415 4.26 -7.64 -31.53
C GLY A 415 5.37 -7.49 -32.57
N LEU A 416 5.03 -7.11 -33.81
CA LEU A 416 6.01 -6.84 -34.85
C LEU A 416 6.94 -5.66 -34.50
N CYS A 417 6.42 -4.63 -33.85
CA CYS A 417 7.20 -3.49 -33.39
C CYS A 417 8.12 -3.86 -32.23
N GLU A 418 7.70 -4.71 -31.33
CA GLU A 418 8.50 -5.21 -30.21
C GLU A 418 9.73 -5.99 -30.65
N GLU A 419 9.62 -6.75 -31.74
CA GLU A 419 10.71 -7.48 -32.39
C GLU A 419 11.53 -6.66 -33.38
N GLY A 420 11.25 -5.37 -33.51
CA GLY A 420 11.97 -4.49 -34.44
C GLY A 420 11.57 -4.67 -35.91
N LEU A 421 10.56 -5.48 -36.24
CA LEU A 421 10.07 -5.70 -37.61
C LEU A 421 9.11 -4.59 -38.08
N VAL A 422 9.44 -3.33 -37.78
CA VAL A 422 8.54 -2.18 -37.93
C VAL A 422 8.08 -1.96 -39.39
N ARG A 423 8.90 -2.30 -40.39
CA ARG A 423 8.48 -2.24 -41.80
C ARG A 423 7.31 -3.19 -42.10
N LYS A 424 7.31 -4.39 -41.51
CA LYS A 424 6.21 -5.33 -41.64
C LYS A 424 4.96 -4.84 -40.88
N ALA A 425 5.14 -4.26 -39.69
CA ALA A 425 4.07 -3.65 -38.91
C ALA A 425 3.36 -2.55 -39.74
N PHE A 426 4.13 -1.70 -40.40
CA PHE A 426 3.58 -0.65 -41.28
C PHE A 426 2.82 -1.21 -42.48
N GLN A 427 3.30 -2.32 -43.09
CA GLN A 427 2.57 -3.03 -44.14
C GLN A 427 1.24 -3.61 -43.64
N VAL A 428 1.23 -4.15 -42.42
CA VAL A 428 0.01 -4.69 -41.79
C VAL A 428 -0.99 -3.55 -41.54
N MET A 429 -0.53 -2.39 -41.05
CA MET A 429 -1.37 -1.19 -40.90
C MET A 429 -1.96 -0.76 -42.25
N GLY A 430 -1.17 -0.74 -43.31
CA GLY A 430 -1.66 -0.43 -44.65
C GLY A 430 -2.76 -1.39 -45.13
N ARG A 431 -2.63 -2.69 -44.84
CA ARG A 431 -3.66 -3.69 -45.13
C ARG A 431 -4.92 -3.49 -44.29
N MET A 432 -4.79 -3.11 -43.01
CA MET A 432 -5.92 -2.76 -42.18
C MET A 432 -6.73 -1.62 -42.81
N ILE A 433 -6.05 -0.54 -43.24
CA ILE A 433 -6.72 0.61 -43.89
C ILE A 433 -7.46 0.22 -45.18
N ILE A 434 -6.85 -0.67 -45.99
CA ILE A 434 -7.43 -1.13 -47.25
C ILE A 434 -8.61 -2.10 -47.03
N SER A 435 -8.50 -3.00 -46.02
CA SER A 435 -9.55 -3.97 -45.71
C SER A 435 -10.76 -3.36 -45.02
N SER A 436 -10.58 -2.19 -44.43
CA SER A 436 -11.63 -1.46 -43.69
C SER A 436 -12.43 -0.58 -44.64
N SER A 437 -13.28 -1.17 -45.48
CA SER A 437 -14.29 -0.40 -46.20
C SER A 437 -15.28 0.20 -45.21
N SER A 438 -14.99 1.39 -44.71
CA SER A 438 -15.84 2.38 -44.02
C SER A 438 -16.15 2.25 -42.50
N SER A 439 -15.68 1.23 -41.75
CA SER A 439 -16.10 1.12 -40.33
C SER A 439 -15.00 1.20 -39.28
N PHE A 440 -13.72 1.12 -39.61
CA PHE A 440 -12.66 1.25 -38.64
C PHE A 440 -11.93 2.57 -38.75
N VAL A 441 -12.13 3.44 -37.76
CA VAL A 441 -11.23 4.59 -37.54
C VAL A 441 -9.92 4.06 -37.01
N VAL A 442 -8.82 4.31 -37.73
CA VAL A 442 -7.49 3.94 -37.23
C VAL A 442 -7.24 4.72 -35.95
N ASP A 443 -7.12 4.02 -34.85
CA ASP A 443 -6.93 4.62 -33.54
C ASP A 443 -5.48 5.08 -33.34
N GLY A 444 -5.28 6.12 -32.53
CA GLY A 444 -3.96 6.64 -32.14
C GLY A 444 -3.05 5.60 -31.49
N THR A 445 -3.61 4.57 -30.87
CA THR A 445 -2.86 3.47 -30.25
C THR A 445 -1.97 2.70 -31.25
N ILE A 446 -2.41 2.52 -32.49
CA ILE A 446 -1.65 1.87 -33.55
C ILE A 446 -0.46 2.74 -33.97
N TYR A 447 -0.69 4.06 -34.13
CA TYR A 447 0.38 4.99 -34.44
C TYR A 447 1.40 5.05 -33.31
N SER A 448 0.96 5.06 -32.05
CA SER A 448 1.81 4.99 -30.87
C SER A 448 2.69 3.74 -30.85
N ALA A 449 2.14 2.56 -31.15
CA ALA A 449 2.90 1.32 -31.24
C ALA A 449 3.99 1.36 -32.30
N ILE A 450 3.70 1.95 -33.48
CA ILE A 450 4.66 2.10 -34.57
C ILE A 450 5.76 3.11 -34.21
N ILE A 451 5.41 4.23 -33.59
CA ILE A 451 6.36 5.24 -33.08
C ILE A 451 7.32 4.59 -32.11
N THR A 452 6.79 3.86 -31.08
CA THR A 452 7.59 3.11 -30.12
C THR A 452 8.52 2.09 -30.81
N GLY A 453 8.01 1.36 -31.80
CA GLY A 453 8.79 0.42 -32.59
C GLY A 453 9.95 1.10 -33.31
N TYR A 454 9.73 2.24 -33.98
CA TYR A 454 10.78 3.00 -34.62
C TYR A 454 11.78 3.58 -33.61
N CYS A 455 11.35 4.02 -32.45
CA CYS A 455 12.22 4.49 -31.38
C CYS A 455 13.15 3.37 -30.88
N LYS A 456 12.63 2.17 -30.68
CA LYS A 456 13.42 0.99 -30.24
C LYS A 456 14.55 0.62 -31.21
N ILE A 457 14.32 0.74 -32.51
CA ILE A 457 15.35 0.46 -33.53
C ILE A 457 16.23 1.68 -33.85
N GLY A 458 16.06 2.79 -33.14
CA GLY A 458 16.84 4.03 -33.34
C GLY A 458 16.50 4.82 -34.61
N ALA A 459 15.40 4.50 -35.28
CA ALA A 459 14.98 5.16 -36.53
C ALA A 459 14.06 6.37 -36.25
N TYR A 460 14.54 7.34 -35.48
CA TYR A 460 13.75 8.47 -34.95
C TYR A 460 13.17 9.39 -36.01
N GLU A 461 13.80 9.49 -37.20
CA GLU A 461 13.25 10.27 -38.32
C GLU A 461 11.97 9.65 -38.88
N ASN A 462 11.93 8.33 -38.96
CA ASN A 462 10.72 7.62 -39.39
C ASN A 462 9.62 7.75 -38.30
N ALA A 463 10.00 7.62 -37.02
CA ALA A 463 9.08 7.83 -35.90
C ALA A 463 8.46 9.25 -35.94
N LEU A 464 9.29 10.28 -36.19
CA LEU A 464 8.83 11.67 -36.34
C LEU A 464 7.88 11.84 -37.54
N SER A 465 8.14 11.17 -38.65
CA SER A 465 7.26 11.20 -39.81
C SER A 465 5.90 10.60 -39.51
N ILE A 466 5.85 9.50 -38.76
CA ILE A 466 4.60 8.88 -38.29
C ILE A 466 3.87 9.78 -37.25
N PHE A 467 4.63 10.43 -36.37
CA PHE A 467 4.08 11.41 -35.45
C PHE A 467 3.39 12.57 -36.19
N ARG A 468 4.07 13.15 -37.16
CA ARG A 468 3.47 14.24 -37.99
C ARG A 468 2.23 13.77 -38.75
N LEU A 469 2.24 12.54 -39.24
CA LEU A 469 1.08 11.94 -39.90
C LEU A 469 -0.11 11.80 -38.92
N SER A 470 0.13 11.36 -37.72
CA SER A 470 -0.94 11.26 -36.70
C SER A 470 -1.49 12.62 -36.29
N CYS A 471 -0.65 13.66 -36.25
CA CYS A 471 -1.09 15.05 -36.03
C CYS A 471 -2.00 15.58 -37.15
N MET A 472 -1.73 15.20 -38.39
CA MET A 472 -2.59 15.60 -39.55
C MET A 472 -4.00 15.00 -39.46
N TYR A 473 -4.16 13.85 -38.83
CA TYR A 473 -5.46 13.20 -38.59
C TYR A 473 -6.04 13.49 -37.20
N ASP A 474 -5.45 14.41 -36.46
CA ASP A 474 -5.84 14.78 -35.09
C ASP A 474 -6.05 13.59 -34.13
N LEU A 475 -5.21 12.58 -34.25
CA LEU A 475 -5.29 11.38 -33.42
C LEU A 475 -4.65 11.62 -32.05
N SER A 476 -5.24 11.02 -31.01
CA SER A 476 -4.64 11.00 -29.67
C SER A 476 -3.56 9.91 -29.61
N LEU A 477 -2.32 10.29 -29.36
CA LEU A 477 -1.21 9.38 -29.10
C LEU A 477 -1.07 9.14 -27.61
N ASP A 478 -0.48 8.00 -27.23
CA ASP A 478 -0.15 7.78 -25.84
C ASP A 478 1.09 8.61 -25.41
N SER A 479 1.07 9.08 -24.17
CA SER A 479 2.12 9.95 -23.64
C SER A 479 3.48 9.24 -23.54
N GLU A 480 3.48 7.91 -23.38
CA GLU A 480 4.70 7.10 -23.28
C GLU A 480 5.45 7.05 -24.62
N SER A 481 4.76 6.75 -25.73
CA SER A 481 5.40 6.72 -27.06
C SER A 481 5.94 8.08 -27.49
N CYS A 482 5.21 9.16 -27.16
CA CYS A 482 5.67 10.51 -27.41
C CYS A 482 6.89 10.89 -26.54
N SER A 483 6.91 10.46 -25.28
CA SER A 483 8.06 10.64 -24.38
C SER A 483 9.30 9.92 -24.92
N GLN A 484 9.17 8.66 -25.36
CA GLN A 484 10.26 7.91 -25.99
C GLN A 484 10.76 8.56 -27.27
N LEU A 485 9.87 9.16 -28.05
CA LEU A 485 10.27 9.91 -29.25
C LEU A 485 11.07 11.17 -28.87
N ILE A 486 10.67 11.91 -27.87
CA ILE A 486 11.41 13.08 -27.35
C ILE A 486 12.79 12.66 -26.90
N GLU A 487 12.91 11.62 -26.06
CA GLU A 487 14.19 11.07 -25.58
C GLU A 487 15.08 10.69 -26.76
N GLY A 488 14.55 9.94 -27.72
CA GLY A 488 15.30 9.50 -28.89
C GLY A 488 15.77 10.65 -29.79
N LEU A 489 14.94 11.66 -30.01
CA LEU A 489 15.30 12.86 -30.77
C LEU A 489 16.38 13.69 -30.06
N CYS A 490 16.34 13.74 -28.73
CA CYS A 490 17.39 14.39 -27.93
C CYS A 490 18.75 13.67 -28.07
N VAL A 491 18.76 12.34 -28.05
CA VAL A 491 20.00 11.54 -28.28
C VAL A 491 20.63 11.87 -29.65
N VAL A 492 19.83 12.03 -30.68
CA VAL A 492 20.30 12.39 -32.05
C VAL A 492 20.55 13.89 -32.21
N LYS A 493 20.42 14.66 -31.13
CA LYS A 493 20.59 16.13 -31.10
C LYS A 493 19.60 16.92 -32.00
N LYS A 494 18.45 16.35 -32.31
CA LYS A 494 17.35 17.02 -33.02
C LYS A 494 16.40 17.73 -32.05
N ILE A 495 16.94 18.72 -31.36
CA ILE A 495 16.25 19.39 -30.25
C ILE A 495 15.02 20.21 -30.71
N GLN A 496 15.04 20.77 -31.91
CA GLN A 496 13.92 21.55 -32.43
C GLN A 496 12.71 20.66 -32.72
N GLU A 497 12.93 19.51 -33.33
CA GLU A 497 11.90 18.52 -33.60
C GLU A 497 11.36 17.90 -32.29
N SER A 498 12.22 17.68 -31.31
CA SER A 498 11.82 17.24 -29.99
C SER A 498 10.93 18.27 -29.29
N ALA A 499 11.22 19.56 -29.45
CA ALA A 499 10.36 20.65 -28.95
C ALA A 499 9.01 20.72 -29.67
N GLU A 500 8.94 20.41 -30.97
CA GLU A 500 7.68 20.30 -31.72
C GLU A 500 6.76 19.24 -31.09
N VAL A 501 7.30 18.05 -30.80
CA VAL A 501 6.58 16.96 -30.13
C VAL A 501 6.10 17.38 -28.74
N PHE A 502 6.97 18.04 -27.97
CA PHE A 502 6.64 18.55 -26.64
C PHE A 502 5.43 19.52 -26.67
N TYR A 503 5.47 20.54 -27.54
CA TYR A 503 4.36 21.51 -27.61
C TYR A 503 3.05 20.88 -28.05
N HIS A 504 3.09 19.87 -28.90
CA HIS A 504 1.90 19.13 -29.30
C HIS A 504 1.25 18.38 -28.13
N ILE A 505 2.05 17.66 -27.34
CA ILE A 505 1.60 16.90 -26.16
C ILE A 505 0.99 17.84 -25.12
N ILE A 506 1.73 18.89 -24.77
CA ILE A 506 1.28 19.89 -23.78
C ILE A 506 0.02 20.62 -24.24
N GLY A 507 -0.10 20.88 -25.54
CA GLY A 507 -1.28 21.50 -26.13
C GLY A 507 -2.55 20.63 -26.04
N LYS A 508 -2.40 19.30 -26.01
CA LYS A 508 -3.50 18.34 -25.77
C LYS A 508 -3.80 18.10 -24.28
N GLY A 509 -2.96 18.61 -23.37
CA GLY A 509 -3.11 18.42 -21.93
C GLY A 509 -2.58 17.08 -21.41
N ASP A 510 -1.81 16.36 -22.22
CA ASP A 510 -1.23 15.08 -21.85
C ASP A 510 0.03 15.26 -20.98
N LEU A 511 0.34 14.23 -20.16
CA LEU A 511 1.48 14.24 -19.25
C LEU A 511 2.74 13.75 -19.97
N LEU A 512 3.89 14.37 -19.65
CA LEU A 512 5.20 13.94 -20.12
C LEU A 512 5.94 13.19 -19.01
N THR A 513 6.74 12.18 -19.37
CA THR A 513 7.62 11.51 -18.40
C THR A 513 8.71 12.47 -17.91
N SER A 514 9.11 12.32 -16.63
CA SER A 514 10.16 13.17 -16.05
C SER A 514 11.52 13.02 -16.75
N ASN A 515 11.78 11.86 -17.35
CA ASN A 515 13.01 11.59 -18.10
C ASN A 515 13.01 12.34 -19.44
N ALA A 516 11.94 12.25 -20.23
CA ALA A 516 11.82 12.97 -21.48
C ALA A 516 11.92 14.49 -21.28
N LEU A 517 11.28 15.01 -20.24
CA LEU A 517 11.41 16.43 -19.89
C LEU A 517 12.86 16.80 -19.53
N SER A 518 13.57 15.94 -18.79
CA SER A 518 14.96 16.19 -18.39
C SER A 518 15.89 16.20 -19.59
N GLU A 519 15.79 15.21 -20.48
CA GLU A 519 16.61 15.10 -21.70
C GLU A 519 16.35 16.28 -22.64
N LEU A 520 15.09 16.67 -22.83
CA LEU A 520 14.73 17.82 -23.65
C LEU A 520 15.32 19.13 -23.09
N ILE A 521 15.14 19.37 -21.80
CA ILE A 521 15.67 20.58 -21.12
C ILE A 521 17.20 20.58 -21.18
N GLN A 522 17.86 19.43 -20.98
CA GLN A 522 19.29 19.32 -21.11
C GLN A 522 19.75 19.69 -22.53
N GLY A 523 19.09 19.16 -23.54
CA GLY A 523 19.38 19.49 -24.93
C GLY A 523 19.24 20.99 -25.27
N ILE A 524 18.17 21.62 -24.77
CA ILE A 524 17.91 23.04 -24.95
C ILE A 524 18.94 23.91 -24.20
N CYS A 525 19.31 23.54 -22.98
CA CYS A 525 20.33 24.24 -22.23
C CYS A 525 21.71 24.16 -22.88
N HIS A 526 22.11 23.01 -23.43
CA HIS A 526 23.34 22.85 -24.18
C HIS A 526 23.40 23.74 -25.44
N ASN A 527 22.24 24.04 -26.03
CA ASN A 527 22.14 24.98 -27.15
C ASN A 527 22.10 26.46 -26.70
N GLY A 528 22.29 26.75 -25.43
CA GLY A 528 22.32 28.12 -24.86
C GLY A 528 20.94 28.77 -24.71
N LYS A 529 19.84 28.07 -24.98
CA LYS A 529 18.46 28.58 -24.94
C LYS A 529 17.78 28.38 -23.57
N VAL A 530 18.46 28.73 -22.49
CA VAL A 530 18.01 28.44 -21.11
C VAL A 530 16.65 29.05 -20.78
N GLN A 531 16.31 30.24 -21.32
CA GLN A 531 15.00 30.87 -21.12
C GLN A 531 13.83 30.05 -21.73
N GLU A 532 14.08 29.40 -22.85
CA GLU A 532 13.14 28.47 -23.47
C GLU A 532 12.94 27.23 -22.61
N ALA A 533 14.02 26.69 -22.04
CA ALA A 533 13.98 25.56 -21.13
C ALA A 533 13.15 25.86 -19.85
N ILE A 534 13.28 27.05 -19.28
CA ILE A 534 12.48 27.49 -18.13
C ILE A 534 11.00 27.53 -18.48
N LYS A 535 10.65 28.13 -19.63
CA LYS A 535 9.24 28.20 -20.09
C LYS A 535 8.65 26.81 -20.31
N MET A 536 9.39 25.91 -20.97
CA MET A 536 8.93 24.54 -21.21
C MET A 536 8.72 23.77 -19.91
N ARG A 537 9.66 23.88 -18.97
CA ARG A 537 9.48 23.30 -17.64
C ARG A 537 8.22 23.82 -16.95
N SER A 538 8.02 25.14 -16.95
CA SER A 538 6.86 25.76 -16.31
C SER A 538 5.54 25.28 -16.95
N LEU A 539 5.48 25.15 -18.27
CA LEU A 539 4.33 24.60 -18.98
C LEU A 539 4.08 23.13 -18.63
N ALA A 540 5.12 22.31 -18.57
CA ALA A 540 5.02 20.89 -18.19
C ALA A 540 4.49 20.72 -16.77
N VAL A 541 5.02 21.49 -15.81
CA VAL A 541 4.59 21.47 -14.40
C VAL A 541 3.15 21.98 -14.28
N PHE A 542 2.77 23.02 -15.02
CA PHE A 542 1.41 23.54 -15.04
C PHE A 542 0.39 22.48 -15.50
N ASN A 543 0.77 21.65 -16.47
CA ASN A 543 -0.05 20.53 -16.95
C ASN A 543 0.02 19.28 -16.05
N GLY A 544 0.77 19.32 -14.92
CA GLY A 544 0.85 18.23 -13.96
C GLY A 544 2.00 17.23 -14.19
N SER A 545 2.89 17.48 -15.17
CA SER A 545 4.09 16.66 -15.35
C SER A 545 5.08 16.87 -14.21
N SER A 546 5.65 15.80 -13.67
CA SER A 546 6.64 15.89 -12.60
C SER A 546 7.99 16.37 -13.12
N SER A 547 8.55 17.42 -12.50
CA SER A 547 9.92 17.88 -12.75
C SER A 547 10.85 17.28 -11.70
N ASN A 548 11.88 16.56 -12.13
CA ASN A 548 12.87 15.97 -11.24
C ASN A 548 14.01 16.98 -10.91
N SER A 549 14.85 16.63 -9.94
CA SER A 549 15.99 17.44 -9.52
C SER A 549 17.04 17.62 -10.63
N VAL A 550 17.14 16.66 -11.57
CA VAL A 550 18.03 16.75 -12.72
C VAL A 550 17.67 17.92 -13.63
N THR A 551 16.38 18.09 -13.90
CA THR A 551 15.85 19.23 -14.67
C THR A 551 16.22 20.56 -14.02
N ILE A 552 16.03 20.68 -12.71
CA ILE A 552 16.32 21.88 -11.94
C ILE A 552 17.83 22.18 -11.97
N SER A 553 18.66 21.18 -11.69
CA SER A 553 20.11 21.32 -11.68
C SER A 553 20.68 21.72 -13.05
N THR A 554 20.12 21.17 -14.13
CA THR A 554 20.55 21.49 -15.51
C THR A 554 20.22 22.93 -15.89
N ILE A 555 19.02 23.44 -15.56
CA ILE A 555 18.66 24.83 -15.80
C ILE A 555 19.54 25.77 -14.98
N LEU A 556 19.81 25.45 -13.72
CA LEU A 556 20.68 26.25 -12.87
C LEU A 556 22.10 26.31 -13.40
N LEU A 557 22.68 25.20 -13.86
CA LEU A 557 23.99 25.18 -14.52
C LEU A 557 24.00 26.09 -15.76
N GLY A 558 23.00 25.95 -16.62
CA GLY A 558 22.89 26.79 -17.83
C GLY A 558 22.74 28.28 -17.50
N LEU A 559 22.03 28.65 -16.44
CA LEU A 559 21.93 30.05 -15.97
C LEU A 559 23.25 30.56 -15.40
N LEU A 560 23.99 29.72 -14.68
CA LEU A 560 25.31 30.04 -14.15
C LEU A 560 26.33 30.29 -15.25
N ASP A 561 26.34 29.43 -16.27
CA ASP A 561 27.24 29.56 -17.45
C ASP A 561 26.98 30.87 -18.23
N LEU A 562 25.72 31.28 -18.31
CA LEU A 562 25.33 32.54 -18.98
C LEU A 562 25.47 33.78 -18.11
N ASN A 563 25.91 33.66 -16.88
CA ASN A 563 26.06 34.78 -15.93
C ASN A 563 24.77 35.58 -15.65
N LYS A 564 23.60 34.93 -15.63
CA LYS A 564 22.28 35.58 -15.44
C LYS A 564 21.81 35.49 -13.98
N GLU A 565 22.41 36.26 -13.08
CA GLU A 565 22.14 36.20 -11.63
C GLU A 565 20.67 36.49 -11.27
N LYS A 566 20.04 37.48 -11.89
CA LYS A 566 18.64 37.81 -11.63
C LYS A 566 17.71 36.63 -11.99
N ASP A 567 18.00 35.95 -13.10
CA ASP A 567 17.20 34.82 -13.58
C ASP A 567 17.36 33.60 -12.65
N ILE A 568 18.55 33.40 -12.03
CA ILE A 568 18.80 32.35 -11.03
C ILE A 568 17.92 32.56 -9.79
N LEU A 569 17.88 33.78 -9.25
CA LEU A 569 17.07 34.09 -8.07
C LEU A 569 15.57 33.96 -8.37
N THR A 570 15.14 34.40 -9.54
CA THR A 570 13.74 34.26 -9.99
C THR A 570 13.36 32.81 -10.13
N PHE A 571 14.20 32.00 -10.75
CA PHE A 571 13.97 30.56 -10.93
C PHE A 571 13.95 29.80 -9.60
N LEU A 572 14.87 30.12 -8.67
CA LEU A 572 14.87 29.54 -7.32
C LEU A 572 13.61 29.89 -6.53
N SER A 573 13.17 31.15 -6.60
CA SER A 573 11.93 31.57 -5.94
C SER A 573 10.72 30.81 -6.49
N GLN A 574 10.67 30.58 -7.80
CA GLN A 574 9.61 29.78 -8.44
C GLN A 574 9.61 28.33 -7.94
N ILE A 575 10.78 27.67 -7.89
CA ILE A 575 10.92 26.30 -7.41
C ILE A 575 10.47 26.16 -5.96
N LEU A 576 10.82 27.13 -5.10
CA LEU A 576 10.42 27.14 -3.70
C LEU A 576 8.90 27.31 -3.54
N VAL A 577 8.27 28.16 -4.35
CA VAL A 577 6.82 28.35 -4.37
C VAL A 577 6.11 27.06 -4.84
N GLU A 578 6.68 26.38 -5.83
CA GLU A 578 6.19 25.06 -6.31
C GLU A 578 6.36 23.92 -5.29
N GLY A 579 7.07 24.15 -4.17
CA GLY A 579 7.32 23.16 -3.13
C GLY A 579 8.31 22.07 -3.51
N CYS A 580 9.11 22.27 -4.57
CA CYS A 580 10.12 21.32 -5.00
C CYS A 580 11.29 21.27 -4.00
N ALA A 581 11.59 20.08 -3.46
CA ALA A 581 12.76 19.92 -2.60
C ALA A 581 14.03 19.87 -3.43
N LEU A 582 15.02 20.70 -3.07
CA LEU A 582 16.37 20.66 -3.65
C LEU A 582 17.10 19.42 -3.14
N ASP A 583 17.76 18.69 -4.03
CA ASP A 583 18.61 17.55 -3.69
C ASP A 583 20.06 17.98 -3.43
N VAL A 584 20.87 17.01 -2.98
CA VAL A 584 22.30 17.19 -2.69
C VAL A 584 23.06 17.76 -3.90
N LYS A 585 22.77 17.23 -5.09
CA LYS A 585 23.42 17.63 -6.33
C LYS A 585 23.12 19.10 -6.67
N THR A 586 21.87 19.51 -6.54
CA THR A 586 21.45 20.89 -6.78
C THR A 586 22.10 21.87 -5.78
N TYR A 587 22.16 21.50 -4.49
CA TYR A 587 22.90 22.32 -3.50
C TYR A 587 24.38 22.46 -3.86
N CYS A 588 25.04 21.36 -4.24
CA CYS A 588 26.46 21.40 -4.65
C CYS A 588 26.68 22.31 -5.87
N ILE A 589 25.81 22.23 -6.89
CA ILE A 589 25.89 23.09 -8.08
C ILE A 589 25.74 24.57 -7.72
N LEU A 590 24.76 24.91 -6.88
CA LEU A 590 24.53 26.28 -6.43
C LEU A 590 25.72 26.82 -5.63
N ILE A 591 26.23 26.04 -4.69
CA ILE A 591 27.39 26.42 -3.87
C ILE A 591 28.60 26.64 -4.78
N HIS A 592 28.87 25.72 -5.71
CA HIS A 592 29.97 25.84 -6.67
C HIS A 592 29.82 27.11 -7.54
N GLY A 593 28.62 27.35 -8.06
CA GLY A 593 28.33 28.54 -8.86
C GLY A 593 28.50 29.85 -8.08
N LEU A 594 28.04 29.91 -6.84
CA LEU A 594 28.21 31.07 -5.96
C LEU A 594 29.68 31.28 -5.58
N CYS A 595 30.44 30.22 -5.31
CA CYS A 595 31.87 30.28 -5.07
C CYS A 595 32.66 30.82 -6.29
N SER A 596 32.28 30.44 -7.50
CA SER A 596 32.91 30.95 -8.73
C SER A 596 32.64 32.45 -8.95
N LYS A 597 31.54 32.96 -8.40
CA LYS A 597 31.12 34.38 -8.46
C LYS A 597 31.58 35.22 -7.28
N PHE A 598 32.33 34.65 -6.35
CA PHE A 598 32.75 35.32 -5.11
C PHE A 598 31.60 35.76 -4.19
N MET A 599 30.38 35.15 -4.32
CA MET A 599 29.24 35.37 -3.44
C MET A 599 29.34 34.46 -2.21
N MET A 600 30.32 34.68 -1.36
CA MET A 600 30.70 33.75 -0.30
C MET A 600 29.67 33.63 0.82
N ARG A 601 28.95 34.73 1.15
CA ARG A 601 27.93 34.73 2.21
C ARG A 601 26.75 33.88 1.83
N GLU A 602 26.28 33.99 0.60
CA GLU A 602 25.17 33.23 0.06
C GLU A 602 25.55 31.75 -0.05
N ALA A 603 26.77 31.43 -0.49
CA ALA A 603 27.29 30.08 -0.53
C ALA A 603 27.34 29.46 0.87
N ALA A 604 27.79 30.23 1.89
CA ALA A 604 27.80 29.75 3.27
C ALA A 604 26.40 29.51 3.84
N ILE A 605 25.41 30.35 3.53
CA ILE A 605 24.01 30.14 3.93
C ILE A 605 23.45 28.84 3.34
N LEU A 606 23.64 28.61 2.04
CA LEU A 606 23.17 27.39 1.38
C LEU A 606 23.87 26.14 1.93
N PHE A 607 25.15 26.21 2.21
CA PHE A 607 25.89 25.11 2.82
C PHE A 607 25.34 24.78 4.22
N ASN A 608 25.11 25.79 5.06
CA ASN A 608 24.53 25.60 6.39
C ASN A 608 23.12 24.99 6.31
N GLN A 609 22.29 25.42 5.37
CA GLN A 609 20.96 24.81 5.12
C GLN A 609 21.09 23.35 4.67
N MET A 610 22.05 23.04 3.80
CA MET A 610 22.32 21.68 3.32
C MET A 610 22.69 20.76 4.48
N VAL A 611 23.60 21.19 5.35
CA VAL A 611 24.03 20.43 6.53
C VAL A 611 22.90 20.27 7.54
N HIS A 612 22.10 21.32 7.76
CA HIS A 612 20.93 21.28 8.64
C HIS A 612 19.89 20.23 8.17
N LYS A 613 19.73 20.07 6.85
CA LYS A 613 18.90 19.00 6.26
C LYS A 613 19.57 17.62 6.27
N SER A 614 20.73 17.48 6.93
CA SER A 614 21.52 16.24 6.97
C SER A 614 22.04 15.76 5.62
N PHE A 615 22.15 16.64 4.64
CA PHE A 615 22.75 16.35 3.36
C PHE A 615 24.28 16.48 3.44
N ILE A 616 25.00 15.54 2.82
CA ILE A 616 26.46 15.52 2.80
C ILE A 616 26.91 16.04 1.44
N PRO A 617 27.70 17.15 1.38
CA PRO A 617 28.24 17.65 0.12
C PRO A 617 29.29 16.68 -0.45
N ASN A 618 29.53 16.75 -1.75
CA ASN A 618 30.66 16.05 -2.34
C ASN A 618 31.99 16.72 -1.90
N SER A 619 33.08 15.94 -1.92
CA SER A 619 34.39 16.41 -1.46
C SER A 619 34.89 17.64 -2.24
N GLU A 620 34.66 17.68 -3.55
CA GLU A 620 35.06 18.79 -4.42
C GLU A 620 34.38 20.11 -4.07
N THR A 621 33.05 20.09 -3.86
CA THR A 621 32.28 21.29 -3.46
C THR A 621 32.70 21.77 -2.08
N LEU A 622 32.91 20.83 -1.14
CA LEU A 622 33.34 21.19 0.21
C LEU A 622 34.73 21.83 0.20
N GLU A 623 35.67 21.24 -0.53
CA GLU A 623 37.02 21.76 -0.67
C GLU A 623 37.02 23.15 -1.32
N LEU A 624 36.31 23.32 -2.43
CA LEU A 624 36.19 24.60 -3.11
C LEU A 624 35.61 25.69 -2.19
N LEU A 625 34.51 25.34 -1.47
CA LEU A 625 33.86 26.28 -0.54
C LEU A 625 34.81 26.70 0.58
N VAL A 626 35.48 25.76 1.23
CA VAL A 626 36.38 26.02 2.37
C VAL A 626 37.57 26.84 1.93
N VAL A 627 38.23 26.48 0.83
CA VAL A 627 39.40 27.20 0.29
C VAL A 627 39.03 28.66 -0.09
N ARG A 628 37.86 28.83 -0.74
CA ARG A 628 37.37 30.17 -1.12
C ARG A 628 36.98 31.03 0.08
N LEU A 629 36.28 30.47 1.07
CA LEU A 629 35.93 31.18 2.31
C LEU A 629 37.15 31.53 3.10
N ALA A 630 38.16 30.66 3.17
CA ALA A 630 39.44 30.93 3.81
C ALA A 630 40.18 32.08 3.12
N SER A 631 40.24 32.10 1.78
CA SER A 631 40.89 33.21 1.05
C SER A 631 40.21 34.56 1.24
N CYS A 632 38.89 34.58 1.52
CA CYS A 632 38.12 35.79 1.79
C CYS A 632 38.02 36.15 3.29
N SER A 633 38.67 35.43 4.20
CA SER A 633 38.56 35.58 5.66
C SER A 633 37.10 35.54 6.19
N GLN A 634 36.27 34.67 5.61
CA GLN A 634 34.86 34.48 5.98
C GLN A 634 34.56 33.05 6.45
N LEU A 635 35.56 32.29 6.83
CA LEU A 635 35.44 30.89 7.23
C LEU A 635 34.56 30.70 8.46
N HIS A 636 34.53 31.69 9.37
CA HIS A 636 33.68 31.70 10.56
C HIS A 636 32.19 31.46 10.27
N LEU A 637 31.70 31.78 9.04
CA LEU A 637 30.30 31.59 8.65
C LEU A 637 29.87 30.10 8.56
N VAL A 638 30.83 29.20 8.39
CA VAL A 638 30.55 27.77 8.20
C VAL A 638 31.19 26.86 9.24
N MET A 639 31.97 27.40 10.17
CA MET A 639 32.76 26.61 11.13
C MET A 639 31.91 25.59 11.90
N HIS A 640 30.75 25.98 12.44
CA HIS A 640 29.89 25.08 13.20
C HIS A 640 29.36 23.92 12.35
N SER A 641 28.96 24.19 11.12
CA SER A 641 28.47 23.17 10.18
C SER A 641 29.60 22.25 9.70
N LEU A 642 30.79 22.82 9.51
CA LEU A 642 31.99 22.08 9.14
C LEU A 642 32.41 21.12 10.26
N ASP A 643 32.47 21.57 11.52
CA ASP A 643 32.77 20.72 12.68
C ASP A 643 31.76 19.55 12.81
N SER A 644 30.47 19.84 12.58
CA SER A 644 29.43 18.82 12.61
C SER A 644 29.65 17.75 11.53
N LEU A 645 30.03 18.16 10.30
CA LEU A 645 30.31 17.22 9.20
C LEU A 645 31.58 16.41 9.44
N ILE A 646 32.64 17.05 9.95
CA ILE A 646 33.91 16.37 10.26
C ILE A 646 33.69 15.25 11.28
N LYS A 647 32.92 15.57 12.34
CA LYS A 647 32.57 14.58 13.39
C LYS A 647 31.71 13.44 12.86
N LYS A 648 30.80 13.69 11.92
CA LYS A 648 29.88 12.68 11.36
C LYS A 648 30.51 11.83 10.25
N CYS A 649 31.27 12.45 9.35
CA CYS A 649 31.65 11.82 8.07
C CYS A 649 33.16 11.71 7.86
N GLY A 650 33.98 12.38 8.68
CA GLY A 650 35.43 12.37 8.56
C GLY A 650 35.96 12.96 7.23
N LEU A 651 35.14 13.75 6.53
CA LEU A 651 35.46 14.36 5.23
C LEU A 651 36.45 15.52 5.46
N LEU A 652 37.72 15.22 5.35
CA LEU A 652 38.81 16.22 5.36
C LEU A 652 39.77 15.87 4.22
N SER A 653 40.34 16.93 3.59
CA SER A 653 41.49 16.78 2.69
C SER A 653 42.66 17.60 3.25
N PRO A 654 43.92 17.27 2.91
CA PRO A 654 45.07 18.06 3.33
C PRO A 654 44.96 19.54 2.90
N THR A 655 44.47 19.81 1.71
CA THR A 655 44.26 21.16 1.16
C THR A 655 43.23 21.95 1.97
N MET A 656 42.12 21.30 2.40
CA MET A 656 41.14 21.93 3.29
C MET A 656 41.73 22.26 4.66
N CYS A 657 42.48 21.34 5.24
CA CYS A 657 43.11 21.56 6.54
C CYS A 657 44.09 22.73 6.49
N ASN A 658 44.94 22.80 5.46
CA ASN A 658 45.86 23.91 5.25
C ASN A 658 45.13 25.25 5.10
N ALA A 659 44.08 25.32 4.27
CA ALA A 659 43.29 26.52 4.07
C ALA A 659 42.60 26.98 5.37
N VAL A 660 42.06 26.05 6.16
CA VAL A 660 41.42 26.36 7.46
C VAL A 660 42.47 26.88 8.46
N ILE A 661 43.59 26.17 8.64
CA ILE A 661 44.68 26.59 9.55
C ILE A 661 45.20 27.95 9.16
N TYR A 662 45.47 28.17 7.86
CA TYR A 662 45.94 29.46 7.33
C TYR A 662 44.98 30.60 7.65
N SER A 663 43.68 30.43 7.41
CA SER A 663 42.66 31.44 7.69
C SER A 663 42.55 31.73 9.18
N LEU A 664 42.44 30.70 10.01
CA LEU A 664 42.30 30.84 11.47
C LEU A 664 43.54 31.50 12.09
N MET A 665 44.75 31.21 11.63
CA MET A 665 45.96 31.84 12.10
C MET A 665 46.00 33.33 11.71
N LYS A 666 45.54 33.66 10.49
CA LYS A 666 45.46 35.04 10.02
C LYS A 666 44.42 35.89 10.77
N GLU A 667 43.32 35.26 11.14
CA GLU A 667 42.21 35.88 11.91
C GLU A 667 42.48 35.93 13.41
N GLY A 668 43.57 35.31 13.88
CA GLY A 668 43.98 35.33 15.28
C GLY A 668 43.38 34.20 16.15
N HIS A 669 42.65 33.28 15.58
CA HIS A 669 42.02 32.11 16.24
C HIS A 669 42.99 30.95 16.43
N LYS A 670 44.09 31.20 17.15
CA LYS A 670 45.22 30.26 17.32
C LYS A 670 44.80 28.92 17.94
N HIS A 671 43.86 28.90 18.86
CA HIS A 671 43.42 27.66 19.52
C HIS A 671 42.69 26.73 18.58
N GLU A 672 41.80 27.26 17.74
CA GLU A 672 41.05 26.49 16.76
C GLU A 672 41.95 25.96 15.64
N ALA A 673 42.91 26.81 15.17
CA ALA A 673 43.92 26.40 14.20
C ALA A 673 44.75 25.21 14.70
N ARG A 674 45.09 25.18 16.01
CA ARG A 674 45.80 24.07 16.62
C ARG A 674 45.01 22.78 16.62
N ASN A 675 43.73 22.80 16.92
CA ASN A 675 42.88 21.61 16.86
C ASN A 675 42.83 21.00 15.44
N PHE A 676 42.81 21.84 14.41
CA PHE A 676 42.87 21.35 13.02
C PHE A 676 44.25 20.81 12.65
N LEU A 677 45.33 21.41 13.18
CA LEU A 677 46.68 20.89 13.00
C LEU A 677 46.86 19.54 13.66
N ASP A 678 46.38 19.35 14.89
CA ASP A 678 46.42 18.09 15.60
C ASP A 678 45.63 17.02 14.81
N THR A 679 44.45 17.35 14.31
CA THR A 679 43.63 16.44 13.47
C THR A 679 44.35 16.08 12.16
N MET A 680 45.08 16.99 11.58
CA MET A 680 45.87 16.78 10.36
C MET A 680 47.06 15.84 10.62
N LEU A 681 47.77 16.07 11.71
CA LEU A 681 48.92 15.25 12.14
C LEU A 681 48.50 13.85 12.59
N ASP A 682 47.36 13.70 13.26
CA ASP A 682 46.81 12.42 13.65
C ASP A 682 46.49 11.53 12.42
N LYS A 683 46.17 12.16 11.28
CA LYS A 683 45.98 11.46 10.00
C LYS A 683 47.26 11.25 9.21
N GLY A 684 48.42 11.67 9.73
CA GLY A 684 49.71 11.56 9.07
C GLY A 684 49.91 12.55 7.92
N TRP A 685 49.15 13.63 7.88
CA TRP A 685 49.30 14.68 6.86
C TRP A 685 50.25 15.79 7.31
N VAL A 686 51.02 16.32 6.37
CA VAL A 686 52.00 17.41 6.64
C VAL A 686 51.45 18.74 6.17
N PRO A 687 51.54 19.82 6.94
CA PRO A 687 51.18 21.16 6.50
C PRO A 687 52.02 21.60 5.29
N ASP A 688 51.39 22.38 4.38
CA ASP A 688 52.11 22.97 3.25
C ASP A 688 53.07 24.08 3.69
N ALA A 689 53.94 24.51 2.78
CA ALA A 689 55.02 25.47 3.06
C ALA A 689 54.44 26.82 3.59
N GLU A 690 53.31 27.29 3.09
CA GLU A 690 52.70 28.54 3.51
C GLU A 690 52.12 28.45 4.94
N THR A 691 51.40 27.38 5.23
CA THR A 691 50.85 27.07 6.56
C THR A 691 51.98 26.86 7.58
N HIS A 692 53.05 26.17 7.17
CA HIS A 692 54.22 25.95 7.98
C HIS A 692 54.94 27.29 8.36
N VAL A 693 55.12 28.18 7.39
CA VAL A 693 55.72 29.52 7.64
C VAL A 693 54.89 30.33 8.62
N LEU A 694 53.57 30.28 8.56
CA LEU A 694 52.70 30.97 9.49
C LEU A 694 52.75 30.38 10.91
N LEU A 695 52.90 29.07 11.01
CA LEU A 695 53.00 28.35 12.28
C LEU A 695 54.34 28.63 12.98
N VAL A 696 55.44 28.70 12.21
CA VAL A 696 56.80 28.89 12.72
C VAL A 696 57.20 30.38 12.75
N GLY A 697 56.75 31.18 11.78
CA GLY A 697 57.16 32.57 11.55
C GLY A 697 56.66 33.57 12.57
N ASN A 698 55.70 33.24 13.41
CA ASN A 698 55.17 34.15 14.46
C ASN A 698 56.05 34.21 15.71
N ASN A 699 57.19 33.53 15.77
CA ASN A 699 58.12 33.54 16.89
C ASN A 699 59.19 34.68 16.82
N ASN A 700 59.21 35.48 15.73
CA ASN A 700 60.30 36.46 15.51
C ASN A 700 59.94 37.93 15.51
N LYS A 701 58.72 38.35 15.85
CA LYS A 701 58.37 39.74 16.04
C LYS A 701 57.47 39.91 17.25
N ASP A 702 58.04 40.19 18.36
CA ASP A 702 57.75 41.14 19.43
C ASP A 702 58.27 40.59 20.77
N GLY A 703 59.17 41.35 21.36
CA GLY A 703 59.75 41.05 22.63
C GLY A 703 58.74 41.18 23.77
N ARG A 704 58.84 40.22 24.70
CA ARG A 704 58.34 40.24 26.08
C ARG A 704 56.80 40.25 26.19
N ASN A 705 56.26 39.05 26.39
CA ASN A 705 55.29 38.84 27.46
C ASN A 705 55.11 37.33 27.75
N GLU A 706 54.97 37.05 29.02
CA GLU A 706 54.88 35.79 29.74
C GLU A 706 53.69 34.93 29.26
N ASN A 707 53.85 34.15 28.21
CA ASN A 707 53.00 33.02 27.85
C ASN A 707 53.72 32.01 26.92
N ASP A 708 55.07 32.07 26.87
CA ASP A 708 55.88 31.16 26.03
C ASP A 708 55.98 29.72 26.56
N ASP A 709 55.43 29.42 27.74
CA ASP A 709 55.54 28.06 28.35
C ASP A 709 54.56 27.03 27.82
N VAL A 710 53.55 27.41 27.05
CA VAL A 710 52.55 26.43 26.50
C VAL A 710 53.10 25.70 25.26
N PHE A 711 54.03 26.29 24.51
CA PHE A 711 54.65 25.64 23.35
C PHE A 711 55.78 24.66 23.72
N LYS A 712 56.34 24.75 24.91
CA LYS A 712 57.36 23.82 25.40
C LYS A 712 56.86 22.57 26.07
N ALA A 713 55.58 22.45 26.35
CA ALA A 713 55.00 21.32 27.11
C ALA A 713 54.41 20.17 26.23
N LEU A 714 54.39 20.32 24.94
CA LEU A 714 53.99 19.24 24.04
C LEU A 714 55.22 18.80 23.23
N GLY A 715 55.79 17.65 23.65
CA GLY A 715 56.85 16.85 23.04
C GLY A 715 57.45 17.38 21.75
N ASP A 716 58.44 18.25 21.89
CA ASP A 716 59.24 18.88 20.81
C ASP A 716 59.80 17.93 19.75
N ASP A 717 59.90 16.64 20.07
CA ASP A 717 60.56 15.66 19.19
C ASP A 717 59.69 15.14 18.03
N LYS A 718 58.37 15.07 18.17
CA LYS A 718 57.50 14.50 17.13
C LYS A 718 57.11 15.51 16.08
N VAL A 719 56.74 16.72 16.47
CA VAL A 719 56.32 17.79 15.55
C VAL A 719 57.51 18.32 14.77
N SER A 720 58.65 18.53 15.43
CA SER A 720 59.91 18.95 14.79
C SER A 720 60.45 17.89 13.81
N LYS A 721 60.28 16.61 14.10
CA LYS A 721 60.72 15.53 13.25
C LYS A 721 59.85 15.39 11.99
N ILE A 722 58.53 15.45 12.15
CA ILE A 722 57.58 15.41 11.03
C ILE A 722 57.72 16.67 10.13
N LEU A 723 57.95 17.82 10.73
CA LEU A 723 58.17 19.07 9.99
C LEU A 723 59.54 19.09 9.30
N ALA A 724 60.58 18.44 9.85
CA ALA A 724 61.89 18.27 9.19
C ALA A 724 61.86 17.29 8.03
N GLU A 725 61.17 16.15 8.18
CA GLU A 725 60.97 15.16 7.11
C GLU A 725 60.24 15.74 5.91
N GLY A 726 59.23 16.66 6.14
CA GLY A 726 58.49 17.34 5.04
C GLY A 726 59.33 18.36 4.29
N LEU A 727 60.42 18.91 4.87
CA LEU A 727 61.36 19.84 4.23
C LEU A 727 62.41 19.07 3.34
N GLU A 728 62.80 17.87 3.75
CA GLU A 728 63.71 17.04 2.95
C GLU A 728 63.05 16.54 1.66
N ASP A 729 61.75 16.27 1.64
CA ASP A 729 61.02 15.92 0.42
C ASP A 729 60.82 17.13 -0.51
N PHE A 730 60.79 18.35 -0.02
CA PHE A 730 60.69 19.56 -0.84
C PHE A 730 62.00 19.89 -1.54
N ASP A 731 63.14 19.74 -0.88
CA ASP A 731 64.44 19.93 -1.45
C ASP A 731 64.79 18.85 -2.52
N ASN A 732 64.34 17.61 -2.33
CA ASN A 732 64.48 16.55 -3.32
C ASN A 732 63.59 16.75 -4.56
N HIS A 733 62.45 17.40 -4.46
CA HIS A 733 61.57 17.71 -5.61
C HIS A 733 62.05 18.96 -6.37
N MET A 734 62.77 19.91 -5.76
CA MET A 734 63.34 21.05 -6.43
C MET A 734 64.70 20.71 -7.11
N ALA A 735 65.43 19.69 -6.64
CA ALA A 735 66.64 19.20 -7.27
C ALA A 735 66.43 18.36 -8.55
N LEU A 736 65.14 17.97 -8.83
CA LEU A 736 64.73 17.21 -10.02
C LEU A 736 63.98 18.05 -11.09
N ARG A 737 63.92 19.36 -10.91
CA ARG A 737 63.54 20.33 -11.95
C ARG A 737 64.77 21.20 -12.27
#